data_b430f1c14ef27b1ef1a2badabd011344
#
_entry.id   b430f1c14ef27b1ef1a2badabd011344
#
_cell.length_a   1.000
_cell.length_b   1.000
_cell.length_c   1.000
_cell.angle_alpha   90.00
_cell.angle_beta   90.00
_cell.angle_gamma   90.00
#
_symmetry.space_group_name_H-M   'P 1'
#
loop_
_entity.id
_entity.type
_entity.pdbx_description
1 polymer ?
#
loop_
_entity_poly.entity_id
_entity_poly.type
_entity_poly.pdbx_seq_one_letter_code
_entity_poly.pdbx_strand_id
1 'polypeptide(L)'
;MREYKAIFICILICNVFVCPKSFGQTDYTYEKGKSFKNTNALSMTDTIDLTSISSPIPYKKSIPGQTQTIACPVRLPGYVRGIFFSRDSRPGDFEWPNNTNRLLPWVFNDLKELTDTRYPGIPSNAAPSTLGDALLLELTNGEYLFAKAVAGRNSLSWLQVNDNGSVTLYVSTLGKDYLKPEVPLLLIRQGKDIYSTIRQAYQALMKNTETADLKSRTAKEYFEAFRYLGWCTWEHYHDDINESKVINDMKTIEASGIPIRYVLIDDGHLAHKNRQLTGFIPNKQRFPSGWKKIMSYKKENKIKWIGLWYSLSGYWMGLSPENGFPQVVRQALYPHAGSLLPGTDSTRIRSFYRYYVSTLKEQGFDFLKVDNQAFTLPLYMGGHESIRQATDCNRSLEAETHRQNMGLMNCMAQNVINTDHTSYSNSTRVSIDYKKYDEDMAKSHLFQSYTNTLLLGQTVWPDHDMFHSCDTVCGTLMARSKAISGGPVYLSDAPGDFIKENIFPLIDKQGKLFRPEAPAVPMPESILTNPLWSGKAYRVAAPSGNGAMTLICYNLNVSPRHQQVQATIKKEDYSLRNSFEKMSATPEERVLLYNWESQKAEELSDSSTFELIGFTDKLFHLCPIRKGWAVIGIQEKYLSPATVQTISLTENRLVLNVLCTGTLKVWIEKAGKQELRSISINTPQKIVIEK
;
A
#
# COMPACT_ATOMS: atom_id res chain seq x y z
N MET A 1 13.82 -34.57 11.11
CA MET A 1 14.79 -33.91 10.22
C MET A 1 14.76 -34.42 8.76
N ARG A 2 13.69 -35.07 8.29
CA ARG A 2 13.52 -35.49 6.87
C ARG A 2 12.27 -34.90 6.18
N GLU A 3 11.38 -34.25 6.90
CA GLU A 3 10.14 -33.67 6.34
C GLU A 3 10.24 -32.20 5.94
N TYR A 4 11.29 -31.48 6.38
CA TYR A 4 11.48 -30.06 6.02
C TYR A 4 12.10 -29.81 4.62
N LYS A 5 12.63 -30.85 3.94
CA LYS A 5 13.18 -30.70 2.60
C LYS A 5 12.13 -30.72 1.47
N ALA A 6 10.95 -31.23 1.72
CA ALA A 6 9.89 -31.31 0.70
C ALA A 6 9.12 -29.97 0.54
N ILE A 7 9.06 -29.16 1.60
CA ILE A 7 8.35 -27.87 1.59
C ILE A 7 9.16 -26.80 0.85
N PHE A 8 10.50 -26.89 0.88
CA PHE A 8 11.37 -25.93 0.16
C PHE A 8 11.33 -26.07 -1.37
N ILE A 9 11.00 -27.25 -1.89
CA ILE A 9 10.93 -27.50 -3.35
C ILE A 9 9.62 -26.96 -3.97
N CYS A 10 8.52 -26.94 -3.23
CA CYS A 10 7.26 -26.35 -3.72
C CYS A 10 7.28 -24.82 -3.80
N ILE A 11 8.06 -24.14 -2.94
CA ILE A 11 8.16 -22.67 -2.95
C ILE A 11 9.04 -22.18 -4.12
N LEU A 12 10.01 -22.98 -4.55
CA LEU A 12 10.85 -22.65 -5.71
C LEU A 12 10.11 -22.83 -7.06
N ILE A 13 9.06 -23.64 -7.12
CA ILE A 13 8.31 -23.91 -8.37
C ILE A 13 7.29 -22.79 -8.65
N CYS A 14 6.82 -22.04 -7.66
CA CYS A 14 5.93 -20.90 -7.88
C CYS A 14 6.60 -19.64 -8.43
N ASN A 15 7.92 -19.56 -8.49
CA ASN A 15 8.67 -18.37 -8.89
C ASN A 15 9.48 -18.51 -10.20
N VAL A 16 9.41 -19.62 -10.90
CA VAL A 16 10.06 -19.77 -12.21
C VAL A 16 9.01 -19.58 -13.29
N PHE A 17 8.89 -18.38 -13.82
CA PHE A 17 8.25 -18.13 -15.10
C PHE A 17 9.09 -18.77 -16.21
N VAL A 18 8.93 -20.06 -16.44
CA VAL A 18 9.37 -20.66 -17.69
C VAL A 18 8.30 -20.34 -18.72
N CYS A 19 8.54 -19.36 -19.55
CA CYS A 19 7.78 -19.16 -20.77
C CYS A 19 7.90 -20.45 -21.61
N PRO A 20 6.80 -21.14 -21.98
CA PRO A 20 6.91 -22.31 -22.85
C PRO A 20 7.54 -21.86 -24.19
N LYS A 21 8.70 -22.42 -24.53
CA LYS A 21 9.25 -22.33 -25.88
C LYS A 21 8.33 -23.11 -26.80
N SER A 22 7.40 -22.46 -27.45
CA SER A 22 6.78 -22.84 -28.72
C SER A 22 5.45 -22.12 -28.89
N PHE A 23 5.49 -20.99 -29.56
CA PHE A 23 4.42 -20.49 -30.43
C PHE A 23 4.95 -19.23 -31.11
N GLY A 24 5.17 -19.30 -32.41
CA GLY A 24 5.41 -18.19 -33.34
C GLY A 24 6.53 -17.22 -32.95
N GLN A 25 7.75 -17.49 -33.40
CA GLN A 25 8.90 -16.60 -33.28
C GLN A 25 8.60 -15.24 -33.91
N THR A 26 8.37 -14.25 -33.05
CA THR A 26 8.98 -12.94 -33.22
C THR A 26 10.14 -12.92 -32.21
N ASP A 27 11.36 -12.73 -32.71
CA ASP A 27 12.61 -12.85 -31.95
C ASP A 27 12.68 -11.84 -30.80
N TYR A 28 12.12 -12.18 -29.65
CA TYR A 28 12.46 -11.60 -28.38
C TYR A 28 13.27 -12.62 -27.59
N THR A 29 14.57 -12.71 -27.92
CA THR A 29 15.52 -13.48 -27.15
C THR A 29 15.81 -12.75 -25.84
N TYR A 30 15.19 -13.21 -24.78
CA TYR A 30 15.55 -12.85 -23.41
C TYR A 30 16.79 -13.64 -23.02
N GLU A 31 17.93 -12.97 -22.87
CA GLU A 31 19.10 -13.52 -22.22
C GLU A 31 18.98 -13.32 -20.68
N LYS A 32 18.86 -14.43 -19.98
CA LYS A 32 18.86 -14.48 -18.51
C LYS A 32 20.04 -13.70 -17.93
N GLY A 33 19.76 -12.67 -17.11
CA GLY A 33 20.78 -11.98 -16.31
C GLY A 33 21.40 -10.72 -16.91
N LYS A 34 20.87 -10.20 -18.01
CA LYS A 34 21.25 -8.86 -18.48
C LYS A 34 20.22 -7.85 -18.01
N SER A 35 20.67 -6.86 -17.22
CA SER A 35 19.91 -5.64 -16.98
C SER A 35 19.37 -5.11 -18.33
N PHE A 36 18.13 -4.60 -18.33
CA PHE A 36 17.52 -4.00 -19.50
C PHE A 36 18.36 -2.78 -19.94
N LYS A 37 19.46 -3.05 -20.65
CA LYS A 37 20.15 -2.04 -21.42
C LYS A 37 19.27 -1.80 -22.63
N ASN A 38 18.55 -0.69 -22.62
CA ASN A 38 17.73 -0.28 -23.76
C ASN A 38 18.66 0.13 -24.92
N THR A 39 19.23 -0.89 -25.60
CA THR A 39 20.21 -0.74 -26.68
C THR A 39 19.65 0.03 -27.89
N ASN A 40 18.31 0.24 -27.93
CA ASN A 40 17.62 0.95 -28.99
C ASN A 40 17.15 2.37 -28.56
N ALA A 41 17.56 2.86 -27.38
CA ALA A 41 17.23 4.22 -26.99
C ALA A 41 18.07 5.22 -27.75
N LEU A 42 17.42 6.23 -28.37
CA LEU A 42 18.11 7.39 -28.88
C LEU A 42 18.65 8.21 -27.72
N SER A 43 19.97 8.33 -27.62
CA SER A 43 20.59 9.27 -26.68
C SER A 43 20.29 10.69 -27.14
N MET A 44 19.65 11.48 -26.27
CA MET A 44 19.47 12.90 -26.52
C MET A 44 20.60 13.71 -25.90
N THR A 45 21.07 14.70 -26.62
CA THR A 45 22.09 15.63 -26.14
C THR A 45 21.56 16.55 -25.04
N ASP A 46 20.24 16.70 -24.95
CA ASP A 46 19.61 17.56 -23.95
C ASP A 46 19.62 16.89 -22.58
N THR A 47 20.27 17.52 -21.63
CA THR A 47 20.28 17.12 -20.22
C THR A 47 19.08 17.72 -19.50
N ILE A 48 18.41 16.92 -18.69
CA ILE A 48 17.39 17.41 -17.76
C ILE A 48 18.13 17.94 -16.53
N ASP A 49 18.12 19.26 -16.36
CA ASP A 49 18.86 19.92 -15.29
C ASP A 49 17.92 20.21 -14.09
N LEU A 50 18.05 19.42 -13.02
CA LEU A 50 17.28 19.64 -11.80
C LEU A 50 17.90 20.72 -10.89
N THR A 51 19.09 21.22 -11.20
CA THR A 51 19.75 22.29 -10.41
C THR A 51 19.11 23.66 -10.64
N SER A 52 18.45 23.85 -11.79
CA SER A 52 17.89 25.13 -12.23
C SER A 52 16.37 25.20 -12.14
N ILE A 53 15.71 24.14 -11.66
CA ILE A 53 14.25 24.12 -11.62
C ILE A 53 13.74 24.87 -10.38
N SER A 54 13.20 26.08 -10.63
CA SER A 54 12.57 26.93 -9.62
C SER A 54 11.05 26.77 -9.55
N SER A 55 10.44 26.14 -10.54
CA SER A 55 8.99 26.01 -10.65
C SER A 55 8.52 24.56 -10.62
N PRO A 56 7.44 24.27 -9.92
CA PRO A 56 6.88 22.94 -9.73
C PRO A 56 5.97 22.48 -10.86
N ILE A 57 6.38 22.54 -12.09
CA ILE A 57 5.64 22.07 -13.25
C ILE A 57 6.12 20.68 -13.68
N PRO A 58 5.23 19.81 -14.21
CA PRO A 58 5.66 18.59 -14.87
C PRO A 58 6.61 18.92 -16.02
N TYR A 59 7.77 18.29 -16.05
CA TYR A 59 8.69 18.45 -17.15
C TYR A 59 8.13 17.74 -18.39
N LYS A 60 8.11 18.44 -19.53
CA LYS A 60 7.57 17.94 -20.79
C LYS A 60 8.62 17.97 -21.89
N LYS A 61 8.52 17.07 -22.85
CA LYS A 61 9.37 16.98 -24.02
C LYS A 61 8.61 16.42 -25.21
N SER A 62 8.92 16.88 -26.40
CA SER A 62 8.45 16.29 -27.65
C SER A 62 9.07 14.92 -27.85
N ILE A 63 8.27 13.94 -28.28
CA ILE A 63 8.74 12.63 -28.74
C ILE A 63 8.67 12.62 -30.27
N PRO A 64 9.78 12.35 -30.98
CA PRO A 64 9.77 12.15 -32.41
C PRO A 64 8.86 10.98 -32.81
N GLY A 65 8.10 11.12 -33.90
CA GLY A 65 7.05 10.18 -34.27
C GLY A 65 7.47 8.72 -34.52
N GLN A 66 8.75 8.48 -34.78
CA GLN A 66 9.29 7.12 -34.99
C GLN A 66 10.15 6.61 -33.84
N THR A 67 10.26 7.37 -32.77
CA THR A 67 11.13 7.03 -31.63
C THR A 67 10.31 6.33 -30.55
N GLN A 68 10.62 5.09 -30.26
CA GLN A 68 9.96 4.30 -29.22
C GLN A 68 10.47 4.63 -27.82
N THR A 69 11.79 4.89 -27.70
CA THR A 69 12.43 5.18 -26.42
C THR A 69 13.48 6.27 -26.57
N ILE A 70 13.49 7.19 -25.61
CA ILE A 70 14.44 8.29 -25.49
C ILE A 70 15.13 8.16 -24.13
N ALA A 71 16.46 8.34 -24.09
CA ALA A 71 17.25 8.45 -22.88
C ALA A 71 17.71 9.88 -22.67
N CYS A 72 17.40 10.47 -21.53
CA CYS A 72 17.78 11.82 -21.17
C CYS A 72 18.68 11.79 -19.92
N PRO A 73 19.93 12.22 -19.98
CA PRO A 73 20.75 12.39 -18.79
C PRO A 73 20.09 13.36 -17.80
N VAL A 74 20.16 13.06 -16.50
CA VAL A 74 19.63 13.93 -15.44
C VAL A 74 20.80 14.53 -14.66
N ARG A 75 20.85 15.86 -14.56
CA ARG A 75 21.78 16.55 -13.68
C ARG A 75 21.10 16.84 -12.36
N LEU A 76 21.64 16.25 -11.29
CA LEU A 76 21.14 16.44 -9.92
C LEU A 76 21.80 17.65 -9.26
N PRO A 77 21.08 18.38 -8.39
CA PRO A 77 21.68 19.36 -7.50
C PRO A 77 22.59 18.67 -6.46
N GLY A 78 23.38 19.46 -5.73
CA GLY A 78 24.12 18.95 -4.58
C GLY A 78 23.15 18.42 -3.51
N TYR A 79 23.35 17.19 -3.08
CA TYR A 79 22.53 16.54 -2.05
C TYR A 79 23.40 15.92 -0.95
N VAL A 80 22.80 15.66 0.20
CA VAL A 80 23.43 15.03 1.38
C VAL A 80 23.11 13.52 1.40
N ARG A 81 21.85 13.18 1.13
CA ARG A 81 21.32 11.81 1.13
C ARG A 81 19.97 11.79 0.42
N GLY A 82 19.42 10.62 0.20
CA GLY A 82 18.13 10.51 -0.44
C GLY A 82 17.47 9.15 -0.26
N ILE A 83 16.30 9.02 -0.87
CA ILE A 83 15.60 7.76 -1.02
C ILE A 83 15.18 7.59 -2.48
N PHE A 84 15.52 6.45 -3.05
CA PHE A 84 15.11 6.01 -4.37
C PHE A 84 14.01 4.98 -4.25
N PHE A 85 12.87 5.23 -4.85
CA PHE A 85 11.76 4.27 -4.90
C PHE A 85 11.98 3.35 -6.08
N SER A 86 12.77 2.31 -5.79
CA SER A 86 13.19 1.30 -6.73
C SER A 86 12.05 0.34 -7.07
N ARG A 87 12.14 -0.29 -8.23
CA ARG A 87 11.27 -1.40 -8.62
C ARG A 87 11.74 -2.70 -7.99
N ASP A 88 10.81 -3.60 -7.73
CA ASP A 88 11.10 -4.97 -7.34
C ASP A 88 11.82 -5.68 -8.49
N SER A 89 13.03 -6.17 -8.24
CA SER A 89 13.80 -7.01 -9.16
C SER A 89 14.08 -8.33 -8.49
N ARG A 90 13.61 -9.43 -9.07
CA ARG A 90 13.91 -10.77 -8.61
C ARG A 90 14.83 -11.48 -9.61
N PRO A 91 15.72 -12.36 -9.16
CA PRO A 91 16.49 -13.20 -10.07
C PRO A 91 15.55 -13.97 -11.01
N GLY A 92 15.61 -13.66 -12.30
CA GLY A 92 14.80 -14.28 -13.34
C GLY A 92 13.49 -13.59 -13.68
N ASP A 93 13.13 -12.49 -13.00
CA ASP A 93 12.03 -11.62 -13.40
C ASP A 93 12.41 -10.73 -14.58
N PHE A 94 11.40 -10.33 -15.37
CA PHE A 94 11.60 -9.37 -16.46
C PHE A 94 11.78 -7.97 -15.90
N GLU A 95 12.87 -7.30 -16.18
CA GLU A 95 13.05 -5.88 -15.92
C GLU A 95 12.34 -5.02 -16.99
N TRP A 96 11.03 -5.08 -17.04
CA TRP A 96 10.25 -4.23 -17.92
C TRP A 96 10.01 -2.85 -17.30
N PRO A 97 9.91 -1.79 -18.11
CA PRO A 97 9.73 -0.43 -17.63
C PRO A 97 8.55 -0.20 -16.69
N ASN A 98 7.59 -1.08 -16.61
CA ASN A 98 6.44 -0.98 -15.70
C ASN A 98 6.12 -2.30 -14.98
N ASN A 99 7.11 -3.14 -14.79
CA ASN A 99 6.94 -4.40 -14.06
C ASN A 99 7.16 -4.19 -12.56
N THR A 100 6.46 -3.21 -11.96
CA THR A 100 6.61 -2.89 -10.54
C THR A 100 5.45 -3.51 -9.77
N ASN A 101 5.67 -4.71 -9.26
CA ASN A 101 4.75 -5.34 -8.31
C ASN A 101 4.75 -4.56 -7.00
N ARG A 102 5.95 -4.12 -6.59
CA ARG A 102 6.23 -3.46 -5.33
C ARG A 102 7.25 -2.37 -5.55
N LEU A 103 7.06 -1.24 -4.88
CA LEU A 103 8.11 -0.25 -4.71
C LEU A 103 8.98 -0.68 -3.54
N LEU A 104 10.29 -0.72 -3.76
CA LEU A 104 11.29 -0.99 -2.75
C LEU A 104 12.04 0.32 -2.44
N PRO A 105 11.73 0.96 -1.31
CA PRO A 105 12.39 2.20 -0.93
C PRO A 105 13.84 1.90 -0.55
N TRP A 106 14.76 2.61 -1.18
CA TRP A 106 16.19 2.50 -0.98
C TRP A 106 16.76 3.81 -0.48
N VAL A 107 17.22 3.84 0.77
CA VAL A 107 17.85 5.00 1.38
C VAL A 107 19.36 4.95 1.10
N PHE A 108 19.96 6.06 0.67
CA PHE A 108 21.34 6.16 0.26
C PHE A 108 21.98 7.50 0.69
N ASN A 109 23.30 7.51 0.85
CA ASN A 109 24.09 8.74 0.94
C ASN A 109 24.74 9.06 -0.42
N ASP A 110 25.09 8.05 -1.20
CA ASP A 110 25.54 8.16 -2.59
C ASP A 110 24.74 7.17 -3.46
N LEU A 111 24.23 7.62 -4.61
CA LEU A 111 23.50 6.78 -5.56
C LEU A 111 24.30 5.57 -6.07
N LYS A 112 25.61 5.61 -6.01
CA LYS A 112 26.46 4.45 -6.33
C LYS A 112 26.20 3.26 -5.42
N GLU A 113 25.67 3.47 -4.22
CA GLU A 113 25.31 2.39 -3.30
C GLU A 113 24.27 1.44 -3.90
N LEU A 114 23.39 1.93 -4.80
CA LEU A 114 22.39 1.10 -5.46
C LEU A 114 22.98 0.06 -6.42
N THR A 115 24.20 0.30 -6.90
CA THR A 115 24.91 -0.59 -7.83
C THR A 115 25.95 -1.44 -7.12
N ASP A 116 26.19 -1.22 -5.83
CA ASP A 116 27.14 -2.00 -5.03
C ASP A 116 26.50 -3.33 -4.60
N THR A 117 26.92 -4.43 -5.19
CA THR A 117 26.46 -5.79 -4.86
C THR A 117 26.77 -6.21 -3.42
N ARG A 118 27.63 -5.48 -2.70
CA ARG A 118 27.95 -5.71 -1.28
C ARG A 118 26.95 -5.04 -0.35
N TYR A 119 26.09 -4.17 -0.86
CA TYR A 119 25.07 -3.55 -0.02
C TYR A 119 24.12 -4.63 0.50
N PRO A 120 23.93 -4.71 1.82
CA PRO A 120 23.04 -5.69 2.39
C PRO A 120 21.61 -5.45 1.87
N GLY A 121 21.13 -6.37 1.06
CA GLY A 121 19.78 -6.31 0.50
C GLY A 121 18.72 -6.23 1.61
N ILE A 122 17.55 -5.77 1.27
CA ILE A 122 16.38 -5.90 2.13
C ILE A 122 16.16 -7.40 2.36
N PRO A 123 16.01 -7.88 3.61
CA PRO A 123 15.66 -9.28 3.87
C PRO A 123 14.27 -9.55 3.28
N SER A 124 14.23 -9.90 2.03
CA SER A 124 13.02 -10.22 1.29
C SER A 124 13.40 -11.02 0.06
N ASN A 125 12.43 -11.68 -0.55
CA ASN A 125 12.63 -12.32 -1.84
C ASN A 125 12.75 -11.30 -3.00
N ALA A 126 12.86 -10.02 -2.70
CA ALA A 126 12.96 -8.92 -3.64
C ALA A 126 14.28 -8.18 -3.43
N ALA A 127 14.99 -7.92 -4.51
CA ALA A 127 16.16 -7.06 -4.54
C ALA A 127 15.80 -5.71 -5.18
N PRO A 128 16.28 -4.58 -4.65
CA PRO A 128 16.09 -3.30 -5.32
C PRO A 128 16.78 -3.32 -6.67
N SER A 129 16.09 -2.76 -7.67
CA SER A 129 16.62 -2.56 -9.02
C SER A 129 17.25 -1.18 -9.14
N THR A 130 18.15 -1.00 -10.09
CA THR A 130 18.60 0.33 -10.50
C THR A 130 17.54 1.13 -11.25
N LEU A 131 16.40 0.48 -11.61
CA LEU A 131 15.22 1.12 -12.16
C LEU A 131 14.28 1.57 -11.04
N GLY A 132 13.68 2.74 -11.16
CA GLY A 132 12.75 3.26 -10.17
C GLY A 132 11.81 4.31 -10.71
N ASP A 133 10.83 4.65 -9.87
CA ASP A 133 9.73 5.53 -10.23
C ASP A 133 9.83 6.92 -9.59
N ALA A 134 10.58 7.07 -8.50
CA ALA A 134 10.75 8.36 -7.84
C ALA A 134 12.06 8.48 -7.06
N LEU A 135 12.48 9.72 -6.87
CA LEU A 135 13.68 10.13 -6.14
C LEU A 135 13.34 11.29 -5.20
N LEU A 136 13.69 11.17 -3.93
CA LEU A 136 13.62 12.24 -2.95
C LEU A 136 15.03 12.51 -2.43
N LEU A 137 15.49 13.75 -2.50
CA LEU A 137 16.81 14.20 -2.06
C LEU A 137 16.69 15.21 -0.92
N GLU A 138 17.53 15.09 0.08
CA GLU A 138 17.87 16.18 1.01
C GLU A 138 19.01 16.97 0.39
N LEU A 139 18.77 18.23 0.06
CA LEU A 139 19.73 19.10 -0.59
C LEU A 139 20.73 19.70 0.40
N THR A 140 21.90 20.11 -0.10
CA THR A 140 22.94 20.75 0.71
C THR A 140 22.51 22.09 1.35
N ASN A 141 21.45 22.72 0.84
CA ASN A 141 20.85 23.94 1.42
C ASN A 141 19.75 23.65 2.46
N GLY A 142 19.54 22.37 2.82
CA GLY A 142 18.52 21.96 3.79
C GLY A 142 17.08 21.89 3.25
N GLU A 143 16.87 22.06 1.95
CA GLU A 143 15.59 21.84 1.30
C GLU A 143 15.50 20.38 0.77
N TYR A 144 14.32 20.00 0.30
CA TYR A 144 14.07 18.67 -0.27
C TYR A 144 13.67 18.82 -1.74
N LEU A 145 14.19 17.95 -2.59
CA LEU A 145 13.78 17.82 -3.99
C LEU A 145 13.12 16.46 -4.18
N PHE A 146 11.89 16.48 -4.70
CA PHE A 146 11.16 15.29 -5.10
C PHE A 146 11.00 15.25 -6.61
N ALA A 147 11.44 14.16 -7.24
CA ALA A 147 11.31 13.91 -8.67
C ALA A 147 10.63 12.56 -8.90
N LYS A 148 9.54 12.53 -9.70
CA LYS A 148 8.75 11.33 -9.97
C LYS A 148 8.57 11.16 -11.46
N ALA A 149 8.87 9.96 -11.96
CA ALA A 149 8.51 9.54 -13.31
C ALA A 149 6.99 9.46 -13.48
N VAL A 150 6.48 9.73 -14.67
CA VAL A 150 5.05 9.87 -14.95
C VAL A 150 4.62 8.92 -16.07
N ALA A 151 3.49 8.24 -15.85
CA ALA A 151 2.79 7.55 -16.91
C ALA A 151 1.76 8.49 -17.56
N GLY A 152 1.95 8.80 -18.83
CA GLY A 152 0.90 9.41 -19.67
C GLY A 152 -0.03 8.32 -20.23
N ARG A 153 -1.00 8.74 -21.03
CA ARG A 153 -1.95 7.81 -21.66
C ARG A 153 -1.31 6.87 -22.69
N ASN A 154 -0.23 7.30 -23.35
CA ASN A 154 0.45 6.54 -24.40
C ASN A 154 1.98 6.55 -24.23
N SER A 155 2.49 7.06 -23.14
CA SER A 155 3.91 7.13 -22.86
C SER A 155 4.17 6.77 -21.42
N LEU A 156 5.35 6.18 -21.16
CA LEU A 156 5.79 5.77 -19.84
C LEU A 156 7.21 6.26 -19.62
N SER A 157 7.48 6.87 -18.48
CA SER A 157 8.84 7.22 -18.09
C SER A 157 9.30 6.42 -16.84
N TRP A 158 10.61 6.35 -16.67
CA TRP A 158 11.26 5.76 -15.49
C TRP A 158 12.66 6.32 -15.30
N LEU A 159 13.15 6.24 -14.09
CA LEU A 159 14.51 6.62 -13.72
C LEU A 159 15.40 5.38 -13.68
N GLN A 160 16.66 5.52 -14.11
CA GLN A 160 17.68 4.49 -13.95
C GLN A 160 18.93 5.10 -13.31
N VAL A 161 19.43 4.46 -12.27
CA VAL A 161 20.73 4.75 -11.69
C VAL A 161 21.77 3.93 -12.42
N ASN A 162 22.80 4.60 -12.94
CA ASN A 162 23.91 3.98 -13.67
C ASN A 162 25.05 3.57 -12.70
N ASP A 163 25.96 2.71 -13.14
CA ASP A 163 27.06 2.18 -12.33
C ASP A 163 27.96 3.26 -11.71
N ASN A 164 28.03 4.44 -12.32
CA ASN A 164 28.78 5.60 -11.80
C ASN A 164 27.95 6.49 -10.85
N GLY A 165 26.72 6.12 -10.52
CA GLY A 165 25.81 6.90 -9.69
C GLY A 165 25.08 8.02 -10.42
N SER A 166 25.30 8.20 -11.72
CA SER A 166 24.50 9.15 -12.53
C SER A 166 23.08 8.62 -12.76
N VAL A 167 22.15 9.52 -13.03
CA VAL A 167 20.75 9.18 -13.29
C VAL A 167 20.42 9.44 -14.75
N THR A 168 19.72 8.51 -15.38
CA THR A 168 19.12 8.66 -16.69
C THR A 168 17.61 8.55 -16.59
N LEU A 169 16.88 9.50 -17.18
CA LEU A 169 15.44 9.38 -17.37
C LEU A 169 15.19 8.75 -18.74
N TYR A 170 14.42 7.69 -18.75
CA TYR A 170 13.91 7.08 -19.96
C TYR A 170 12.44 7.44 -20.14
N VAL A 171 12.03 7.61 -21.39
CA VAL A 171 10.63 7.74 -21.79
C VAL A 171 10.39 6.90 -23.03
N SER A 172 9.29 6.17 -23.07
CA SER A 172 8.98 5.26 -24.18
C SER A 172 7.49 5.24 -24.49
N THR A 173 7.17 4.96 -25.74
CA THR A 173 5.83 4.62 -26.22
C THR A 173 5.61 3.10 -26.29
N LEU A 174 6.65 2.31 -26.03
CA LEU A 174 6.64 0.84 -26.04
C LEU A 174 5.99 0.24 -27.28
N GLY A 175 6.47 0.63 -28.46
CA GLY A 175 6.11 0.02 -29.73
C GLY A 175 5.13 0.84 -30.58
N LYS A 176 4.61 1.95 -30.07
CA LYS A 176 3.74 2.82 -30.86
C LYS A 176 4.52 3.99 -31.45
N ASP A 177 4.28 4.29 -32.74
CA ASP A 177 4.63 5.56 -33.31
C ASP A 177 3.74 6.65 -32.71
N TYR A 178 4.38 7.64 -32.09
CA TYR A 178 3.67 8.66 -31.34
C TYR A 178 3.97 10.04 -31.86
N LEU A 179 2.92 10.71 -32.30
CA LEU A 179 3.01 12.03 -32.97
C LEU A 179 2.63 13.21 -32.07
N LYS A 180 2.44 12.98 -30.76
CA LYS A 180 2.14 14.09 -29.85
C LYS A 180 3.38 14.99 -29.70
N PRO A 181 3.22 16.30 -29.77
CA PRO A 181 4.36 17.21 -29.65
C PRO A 181 4.98 17.22 -28.26
N GLU A 182 4.20 16.89 -27.22
CA GLU A 182 4.66 16.86 -25.83
C GLU A 182 4.10 15.67 -25.06
N VAL A 183 4.93 15.05 -24.22
CA VAL A 183 4.56 14.01 -23.28
C VAL A 183 5.09 14.33 -21.88
N PRO A 184 4.39 13.93 -20.82
CA PRO A 184 4.92 14.07 -19.48
C PRO A 184 6.11 13.14 -19.26
N LEU A 185 7.16 13.65 -18.67
CA LEU A 185 8.39 12.90 -18.39
C LEU A 185 8.61 12.70 -16.89
N LEU A 186 8.70 13.82 -16.20
CA LEU A 186 9.11 13.88 -14.81
C LEU A 186 8.33 14.98 -14.10
N LEU A 187 7.81 14.68 -12.95
CA LEU A 187 7.22 15.64 -12.03
C LEU A 187 8.25 16.03 -11.00
N ILE A 188 8.51 17.33 -10.84
CA ILE A 188 9.56 17.83 -9.96
C ILE A 188 8.99 18.87 -9.01
N ARG A 189 9.41 18.79 -7.74
CA ARG A 189 9.08 19.74 -6.67
C ARG A 189 10.27 19.93 -5.75
N GLN A 190 10.44 21.16 -5.29
CA GLN A 190 11.41 21.52 -4.25
C GLN A 190 10.68 22.26 -3.12
N GLY A 191 11.09 22.03 -1.88
CA GLY A 191 10.48 22.69 -0.72
C GLY A 191 11.20 22.36 0.59
N LYS A 192 10.81 23.05 1.64
CA LYS A 192 11.44 22.93 2.98
C LYS A 192 10.86 21.81 3.84
N ASP A 193 9.73 21.24 3.46
CA ASP A 193 9.04 20.18 4.19
C ASP A 193 8.75 19.02 3.26
N ILE A 194 9.18 17.81 3.63
CA ILE A 194 9.08 16.60 2.81
C ILE A 194 7.62 16.31 2.42
N TYR A 195 6.72 16.33 3.41
CA TYR A 195 5.32 15.93 3.19
C TYR A 195 4.60 16.92 2.29
N SER A 196 4.77 18.22 2.52
CA SER A 196 4.17 19.25 1.67
C SER A 196 4.76 19.24 0.26
N THR A 197 6.05 18.95 0.12
CA THR A 197 6.72 18.85 -1.18
C THR A 197 6.12 17.70 -2.01
N ILE A 198 5.98 16.51 -1.42
CA ILE A 198 5.34 15.36 -2.09
C ILE A 198 3.87 15.65 -2.37
N ARG A 199 3.11 16.16 -1.40
CA ARG A 199 1.69 16.50 -1.58
C ARG A 199 1.47 17.50 -2.72
N GLN A 200 2.27 18.55 -2.80
CA GLN A 200 2.19 19.56 -3.88
C GLN A 200 2.56 18.96 -5.25
N ALA A 201 3.49 18.01 -5.28
CA ALA A 201 3.81 17.27 -6.49
C ALA A 201 2.59 16.50 -7.00
N TYR A 202 1.92 15.72 -6.13
CA TYR A 202 0.71 15.00 -6.53
C TYR A 202 -0.46 15.93 -6.91
N GLN A 203 -0.60 17.09 -6.26
CA GLN A 203 -1.59 18.10 -6.65
C GLN A 203 -1.32 18.64 -8.07
N ALA A 204 -0.06 18.78 -8.46
CA ALA A 204 0.29 19.17 -9.84
C ALA A 204 0.03 18.01 -10.82
N LEU A 205 0.32 16.77 -10.43
CA LEU A 205 0.01 15.60 -11.25
C LEU A 205 -1.49 15.48 -11.54
N MET A 206 -2.36 15.68 -10.54
CA MET A 206 -3.81 15.68 -10.70
C MET A 206 -4.37 16.77 -11.62
N LYS A 207 -3.59 17.82 -11.88
CA LYS A 207 -3.95 18.91 -12.82
C LYS A 207 -3.38 18.69 -14.21
N ASN A 208 -2.56 17.69 -14.43
CA ASN A 208 -1.98 17.40 -15.73
C ASN A 208 -3.00 16.73 -16.65
N THR A 209 -3.06 17.12 -17.92
CA THR A 209 -4.03 16.58 -18.89
C THR A 209 -3.85 15.10 -19.19
N GLU A 210 -2.64 14.57 -19.09
CA GLU A 210 -2.33 13.16 -19.33
C GLU A 210 -2.73 12.26 -18.14
N THR A 211 -2.83 12.83 -16.93
CA THR A 211 -3.18 12.16 -15.69
C THR A 211 -4.43 12.75 -15.02
N ALA A 212 -5.27 13.44 -15.78
CA ALA A 212 -6.45 14.17 -15.29
C ALA A 212 -7.50 13.29 -14.59
N ASP A 213 -7.44 11.98 -14.78
CA ASP A 213 -8.33 11.01 -14.10
C ASP A 213 -7.88 10.74 -12.66
N LEU A 214 -6.63 11.04 -12.32
CA LEU A 214 -6.08 10.83 -10.99
C LEU A 214 -6.81 11.68 -9.96
N LYS A 215 -7.29 11.05 -8.88
CA LYS A 215 -7.94 11.74 -7.76
C LYS A 215 -7.20 11.51 -6.46
N SER A 216 -7.24 12.52 -5.59
CA SER A 216 -6.73 12.37 -4.24
C SER A 216 -7.52 11.33 -3.44
N ARG A 217 -6.89 10.75 -2.43
CA ARG A 217 -7.52 9.81 -1.49
C ARG A 217 -8.80 10.38 -0.87
N THR A 218 -8.79 11.66 -0.51
CA THR A 218 -9.93 12.34 0.13
C THR A 218 -11.06 12.69 -0.82
N ALA A 219 -10.82 12.70 -2.14
CA ALA A 219 -11.83 12.93 -3.16
C ALA A 219 -12.51 11.64 -3.66
N LYS A 220 -12.12 10.48 -3.14
CA LYS A 220 -12.67 9.17 -3.51
C LYS A 220 -13.45 8.55 -2.36
N GLU A 221 -14.51 7.82 -2.71
CA GLU A 221 -15.25 7.04 -1.74
C GLU A 221 -14.37 5.91 -1.16
N TYR A 222 -14.51 5.65 0.14
CA TYR A 222 -13.90 4.50 0.81
C TYR A 222 -14.99 3.46 1.04
N PHE A 223 -14.83 2.29 0.43
CA PHE A 223 -15.86 1.25 0.42
C PHE A 223 -16.23 0.81 1.84
N GLU A 224 -17.52 0.70 2.12
CA GLU A 224 -18.03 0.51 3.49
C GLU A 224 -17.50 -0.76 4.18
N ALA A 225 -17.39 -1.90 3.47
CA ALA A 225 -16.89 -3.14 4.05
C ALA A 225 -15.48 -2.98 4.63
N PHE A 226 -14.62 -2.15 4.02
CA PHE A 226 -13.24 -1.92 4.46
C PHE A 226 -13.12 -1.06 5.72
N ARG A 227 -14.25 -0.56 6.24
CA ARG A 227 -14.34 0.09 7.56
C ARG A 227 -14.51 -0.90 8.70
N TYR A 228 -14.61 -2.19 8.40
CA TYR A 228 -14.84 -3.27 9.36
C TYR A 228 -13.74 -4.31 9.29
N LEU A 229 -13.61 -5.09 10.35
CA LEU A 229 -12.66 -6.21 10.41
C LEU A 229 -13.07 -7.30 9.42
N GLY A 230 -12.09 -7.78 8.65
CA GLY A 230 -12.23 -8.87 7.70
C GLY A 230 -11.41 -10.09 8.04
N TRP A 231 -11.61 -11.12 7.21
CA TRP A 231 -10.80 -12.32 7.18
C TRP A 231 -10.54 -12.75 5.73
N CYS A 232 -9.35 -13.32 5.46
CA CYS A 232 -8.89 -13.73 4.14
C CYS A 232 -8.37 -15.17 4.18
N THR A 233 -8.62 -15.93 3.14
CA THR A 233 -8.20 -17.34 3.08
C THR A 233 -6.72 -17.53 2.80
N TRP A 234 -5.98 -16.51 2.30
CA TRP A 234 -4.69 -16.69 1.62
C TRP A 234 -3.59 -17.26 2.54
N GLU A 235 -3.18 -16.56 3.59
CA GLU A 235 -2.03 -17.03 4.38
C GLU A 235 -2.37 -18.25 5.26
N HIS A 236 -3.67 -18.57 5.40
CA HIS A 236 -4.12 -19.80 6.04
C HIS A 236 -4.00 -21.03 5.12
N TYR A 237 -4.40 -20.90 3.85
CA TYR A 237 -4.50 -22.03 2.93
C TYR A 237 -3.63 -21.91 1.67
N HIS A 238 -3.15 -20.70 1.34
CA HIS A 238 -2.68 -20.38 -0.01
C HIS A 238 -3.74 -20.78 -1.05
N ASP A 239 -3.38 -21.49 -2.08
CA ASP A 239 -4.28 -21.94 -3.15
C ASP A 239 -5.02 -23.27 -2.84
N ASP A 240 -4.78 -23.88 -1.64
CA ASP A 240 -5.43 -25.14 -1.24
C ASP A 240 -6.79 -24.90 -0.56
N ILE A 241 -7.69 -24.20 -1.24
CA ILE A 241 -9.05 -23.93 -0.77
C ILE A 241 -10.10 -24.75 -1.51
N ASN A 242 -11.21 -25.01 -0.83
CA ASN A 242 -12.41 -25.63 -1.40
C ASN A 242 -13.66 -25.19 -0.64
N GLU A 243 -14.83 -25.53 -1.19
CA GLU A 243 -16.15 -25.17 -0.63
C GLU A 243 -16.28 -25.57 0.85
N SER A 244 -15.86 -26.79 1.21
CA SER A 244 -16.02 -27.28 2.57
C SER A 244 -15.12 -26.56 3.58
N LYS A 245 -13.87 -26.28 3.23
CA LYS A 245 -12.93 -25.51 4.05
C LYS A 245 -13.48 -24.11 4.33
N VAL A 246 -13.83 -23.36 3.26
CA VAL A 246 -14.35 -22.01 3.40
C VAL A 246 -15.63 -21.95 4.25
N ILE A 247 -16.58 -22.88 4.03
CA ILE A 247 -17.81 -22.95 4.83
C ILE A 247 -17.51 -23.27 6.30
N ASN A 248 -16.59 -24.19 6.58
CA ASN A 248 -16.21 -24.53 7.95
C ASN A 248 -15.58 -23.34 8.67
N ASP A 249 -14.71 -22.59 7.99
CA ASP A 249 -14.10 -21.39 8.57
C ASP A 249 -15.14 -20.30 8.83
N MET A 250 -16.06 -20.06 7.89
CA MET A 250 -17.15 -19.11 8.12
C MET A 250 -18.01 -19.46 9.34
N LYS A 251 -18.26 -20.76 9.57
CA LYS A 251 -18.94 -21.23 10.79
C LYS A 251 -18.11 -20.97 12.05
N THR A 252 -16.83 -21.27 12.01
CA THR A 252 -15.91 -21.07 13.13
C THR A 252 -15.75 -19.58 13.46
N ILE A 253 -15.65 -18.73 12.44
CA ILE A 253 -15.67 -17.27 12.57
C ILE A 253 -16.95 -16.82 13.29
N GLU A 254 -18.12 -17.27 12.85
CA GLU A 254 -19.38 -16.90 13.50
C GLU A 254 -19.46 -17.38 14.97
N ALA A 255 -18.86 -18.53 15.27
CA ALA A 255 -18.84 -19.11 16.63
C ALA A 255 -17.78 -18.46 17.55
N SER A 256 -16.73 -17.83 17.00
CA SER A 256 -15.63 -17.23 17.77
C SER A 256 -16.04 -16.06 18.67
N GLY A 257 -17.17 -15.42 18.36
CA GLY A 257 -17.63 -14.19 19.00
C GLY A 257 -16.86 -12.93 18.59
N ILE A 258 -15.91 -13.05 17.63
CA ILE A 258 -15.22 -11.89 17.05
C ILE A 258 -16.07 -11.35 15.90
N PRO A 259 -16.40 -10.04 15.90
CA PRO A 259 -17.29 -9.45 14.90
C PRO A 259 -16.58 -9.20 13.55
N ILE A 260 -16.13 -10.28 12.89
CA ILE A 260 -15.61 -10.24 11.53
C ILE A 260 -16.76 -10.01 10.58
N ARG A 261 -16.70 -8.95 9.76
CA ARG A 261 -17.81 -8.49 8.96
C ARG A 261 -17.68 -8.81 7.48
N TYR A 262 -16.47 -9.05 6.98
CA TYR A 262 -16.29 -9.52 5.62
C TYR A 262 -15.31 -10.69 5.53
N VAL A 263 -15.53 -11.51 4.51
CA VAL A 263 -14.65 -12.62 4.14
C VAL A 263 -14.15 -12.38 2.71
N LEU A 264 -12.84 -12.48 2.53
CA LEU A 264 -12.18 -12.47 1.22
C LEU A 264 -11.75 -13.89 0.87
N ILE A 265 -12.33 -14.44 -0.19
CA ILE A 265 -11.91 -15.71 -0.78
C ILE A 265 -10.80 -15.38 -1.79
N ASP A 266 -9.56 -15.74 -1.45
CA ASP A 266 -8.37 -15.47 -2.26
C ASP A 266 -8.15 -16.51 -3.36
N ASP A 267 -6.98 -16.56 -4.02
CA ASP A 267 -6.67 -17.48 -5.13
C ASP A 267 -6.87 -18.95 -4.73
N GLY A 268 -7.03 -19.83 -5.73
CA GLY A 268 -7.26 -21.27 -5.56
C GLY A 268 -8.68 -21.74 -5.93
N HIS A 269 -9.62 -20.82 -6.14
CA HIS A 269 -11.00 -21.17 -6.51
C HIS A 269 -11.26 -21.23 -8.03
N LEU A 270 -10.36 -20.72 -8.85
CA LEU A 270 -10.58 -20.43 -10.26
C LEU A 270 -10.65 -21.68 -11.15
N ALA A 271 -11.55 -21.64 -12.15
CA ALA A 271 -11.50 -22.54 -13.27
C ALA A 271 -10.49 -22.02 -14.32
N HIS A 272 -9.37 -22.72 -14.49
CA HIS A 272 -8.31 -22.29 -15.38
C HIS A 272 -7.62 -23.47 -16.10
N LYS A 273 -6.94 -23.19 -17.22
CA LYS A 273 -6.05 -24.10 -17.92
C LYS A 273 -4.72 -23.36 -18.15
N ASN A 274 -3.61 -23.96 -17.75
CA ASN A 274 -2.26 -23.36 -17.89
C ASN A 274 -2.16 -21.94 -17.30
N ARG A 275 -2.80 -21.69 -16.14
CA ARG A 275 -2.90 -20.37 -15.50
C ARG A 275 -3.62 -19.31 -16.37
N GLN A 276 -4.42 -19.72 -17.36
CA GLN A 276 -5.31 -18.87 -18.16
C GLN A 276 -6.76 -19.16 -17.75
N LEU A 277 -7.54 -18.12 -17.49
CA LEU A 277 -8.92 -18.23 -17.03
C LEU A 277 -9.81 -18.84 -18.12
N THR A 278 -10.63 -19.84 -17.77
CA THR A 278 -11.59 -20.45 -18.69
C THR A 278 -13.02 -19.89 -18.55
N GLY A 279 -13.30 -19.18 -17.46
CA GLY A 279 -14.59 -18.52 -17.20
C GLY A 279 -14.63 -17.91 -15.82
N PHE A 280 -15.51 -16.92 -15.59
CA PHE A 280 -15.75 -16.32 -14.26
C PHE A 280 -16.67 -17.23 -13.42
N ILE A 281 -16.23 -18.48 -13.25
CA ILE A 281 -16.88 -19.53 -12.46
C ILE A 281 -15.84 -20.22 -11.59
N PRO A 282 -16.21 -20.76 -10.42
CA PRO A 282 -15.27 -21.52 -9.62
C PRO A 282 -14.96 -22.88 -10.24
N ASN A 283 -13.83 -23.46 -9.86
CA ASN A 283 -13.48 -24.82 -10.19
C ASN A 283 -14.53 -25.79 -9.62
N LYS A 284 -15.20 -26.55 -10.47
CA LYS A 284 -16.32 -27.43 -10.09
C LYS A 284 -15.92 -28.58 -9.15
N GLN A 285 -14.66 -29.03 -9.19
CA GLN A 285 -14.18 -30.08 -8.28
C GLN A 285 -13.97 -29.52 -6.87
N ARG A 286 -13.46 -28.29 -6.77
CA ARG A 286 -13.21 -27.61 -5.48
C ARG A 286 -14.49 -26.99 -4.92
N PHE A 287 -15.38 -26.47 -5.76
CA PHE A 287 -16.62 -25.76 -5.41
C PHE A 287 -17.81 -26.38 -6.16
N PRO A 288 -18.27 -27.58 -5.77
CA PRO A 288 -19.30 -28.32 -6.52
C PRO A 288 -20.66 -27.64 -6.56
N SER A 289 -21.02 -26.84 -5.55
CA SER A 289 -22.26 -26.04 -5.50
C SER A 289 -22.09 -24.65 -6.12
N GLY A 290 -20.97 -24.34 -6.74
CA GLY A 290 -20.60 -22.96 -7.09
C GLY A 290 -20.51 -22.08 -5.85
N TRP A 291 -21.12 -20.91 -5.88
CA TRP A 291 -21.10 -19.97 -4.76
C TRP A 291 -22.33 -20.04 -3.87
N LYS A 292 -23.36 -20.79 -4.25
CA LYS A 292 -24.68 -20.78 -3.61
C LYS A 292 -24.62 -21.02 -2.09
N LYS A 293 -23.90 -22.03 -1.65
CA LYS A 293 -23.78 -22.36 -0.22
C LYS A 293 -22.99 -21.29 0.54
N ILE A 294 -21.91 -20.79 -0.04
CA ILE A 294 -21.09 -19.73 0.57
C ILE A 294 -21.92 -18.45 0.73
N MET A 295 -22.65 -18.04 -0.32
CA MET A 295 -23.51 -16.84 -0.26
C MET A 295 -24.63 -16.95 0.78
N SER A 296 -25.09 -18.16 1.14
CA SER A 296 -26.09 -18.36 2.18
C SER A 296 -25.59 -17.98 3.59
N TYR A 297 -24.29 -17.80 3.79
CA TYR A 297 -23.71 -17.33 5.06
C TYR A 297 -23.71 -15.81 5.21
N LYS A 298 -24.05 -15.05 4.18
CA LYS A 298 -24.19 -13.58 4.31
C LYS A 298 -25.34 -13.26 5.26
N LYS A 299 -25.04 -12.50 6.33
CA LYS A 299 -26.01 -12.07 7.35
C LYS A 299 -25.67 -10.65 7.79
N GLU A 300 -26.67 -9.80 7.90
CA GLU A 300 -26.50 -8.37 8.25
C GLU A 300 -25.72 -8.16 9.56
N ASN A 301 -25.95 -8.98 10.55
CA ASN A 301 -25.34 -8.84 11.89
C ASN A 301 -24.07 -9.71 12.10
N LYS A 302 -23.61 -10.43 11.06
CA LYS A 302 -22.45 -11.31 11.09
C LYS A 302 -21.55 -11.03 9.90
N ILE A 303 -21.17 -12.05 9.12
CA ILE A 303 -20.48 -11.87 7.84
C ILE A 303 -21.47 -11.21 6.87
N LYS A 304 -21.27 -9.92 6.62
CA LYS A 304 -22.15 -9.11 5.79
C LYS A 304 -21.68 -9.06 4.34
N TRP A 305 -20.39 -9.02 4.12
CA TRP A 305 -19.80 -8.87 2.80
C TRP A 305 -18.87 -10.04 2.45
N ILE A 306 -18.90 -10.47 1.20
CA ILE A 306 -17.99 -11.48 0.67
C ILE A 306 -17.28 -10.92 -0.55
N GLY A 307 -15.96 -10.93 -0.52
CA GLY A 307 -15.09 -10.55 -1.63
C GLY A 307 -14.47 -11.75 -2.31
N LEU A 308 -14.01 -11.54 -3.53
CA LEU A 308 -13.39 -12.57 -4.35
C LEU A 308 -12.11 -12.06 -5.00
N TRP A 309 -11.09 -12.90 -5.04
CA TRP A 309 -9.82 -12.61 -5.70
C TRP A 309 -9.89 -12.96 -7.19
N TYR A 310 -9.31 -12.11 -8.02
CA TYR A 310 -8.99 -12.36 -9.43
C TYR A 310 -7.73 -11.59 -9.83
N SER A 311 -7.14 -11.90 -10.99
CA SER A 311 -6.16 -11.02 -11.60
C SER A 311 -6.80 -10.04 -12.58
N LEU A 312 -6.09 -8.94 -12.87
CA LEU A 312 -6.59 -7.90 -13.77
C LEU A 312 -6.95 -8.45 -15.16
N SER A 313 -6.12 -9.32 -15.72
CA SER A 313 -6.36 -9.97 -17.03
C SER A 313 -7.09 -11.32 -16.94
N GLY A 314 -7.88 -11.52 -15.86
CA GLY A 314 -8.63 -12.74 -15.61
C GLY A 314 -7.88 -13.72 -14.70
N TYR A 315 -6.73 -14.24 -15.11
CA TYR A 315 -5.81 -14.99 -14.27
C TYR A 315 -4.36 -14.63 -14.63
N TRP A 316 -3.36 -15.25 -13.99
CA TRP A 316 -1.95 -14.91 -14.11
C TRP A 316 -1.45 -14.74 -15.56
N MET A 317 -1.89 -15.61 -16.47
CA MET A 317 -1.49 -15.63 -17.88
C MET A 317 -2.61 -15.22 -18.84
N GLY A 318 -3.56 -14.38 -18.38
CA GLY A 318 -4.69 -13.92 -19.20
C GLY A 318 -5.83 -14.94 -19.29
N LEU A 319 -6.50 -14.99 -20.44
CA LEU A 319 -7.68 -15.81 -20.69
C LEU A 319 -7.34 -16.96 -21.63
N SER A 320 -7.92 -18.14 -21.38
CA SER A 320 -7.71 -19.31 -22.22
C SER A 320 -8.39 -19.16 -23.59
N PRO A 321 -7.74 -19.53 -24.69
CA PRO A 321 -8.43 -19.74 -25.95
C PRO A 321 -9.56 -20.77 -25.87
N GLU A 322 -9.39 -21.78 -25.01
CA GLU A 322 -10.42 -22.78 -24.69
C GLU A 322 -11.25 -22.28 -23.49
N ASN A 323 -12.22 -21.44 -23.77
CA ASN A 323 -13.04 -20.79 -22.72
C ASN A 323 -14.53 -20.95 -22.97
N GLY A 324 -15.31 -20.81 -21.90
CA GLY A 324 -16.77 -20.82 -21.91
C GLY A 324 -17.43 -19.45 -21.95
N PHE A 325 -16.71 -18.39 -22.36
CA PHE A 325 -17.30 -17.06 -22.41
C PHE A 325 -18.39 -16.93 -23.45
N PRO A 326 -19.45 -16.13 -23.19
CA PRO A 326 -20.46 -15.80 -24.18
C PRO A 326 -19.85 -15.17 -25.44
N GLN A 327 -20.52 -15.34 -26.57
CA GLN A 327 -20.04 -14.82 -27.87
C GLN A 327 -19.72 -13.33 -27.84
N VAL A 328 -20.56 -12.53 -27.21
CA VAL A 328 -20.35 -11.07 -27.06
C VAL A 328 -19.03 -10.73 -26.34
N VAL A 329 -18.65 -11.54 -25.35
CA VAL A 329 -17.39 -11.36 -24.63
C VAL A 329 -16.21 -11.79 -25.49
N ARG A 330 -16.33 -12.95 -26.17
CA ARG A 330 -15.28 -13.44 -27.08
C ARG A 330 -14.96 -12.44 -28.19
N GLN A 331 -15.96 -11.71 -28.69
CA GLN A 331 -15.77 -10.63 -29.67
C GLN A 331 -15.00 -9.42 -29.11
N ALA A 332 -15.00 -9.23 -27.78
CA ALA A 332 -14.23 -8.20 -27.10
C ALA A 332 -12.77 -8.60 -26.81
N LEU A 333 -12.38 -9.83 -27.11
CA LEU A 333 -11.03 -10.34 -26.87
C LEU A 333 -10.23 -10.40 -28.17
N TYR A 334 -8.91 -10.43 -28.03
CA TYR A 334 -8.02 -10.71 -29.15
C TYR A 334 -6.86 -11.63 -28.72
N PRO A 335 -6.36 -12.48 -29.63
CA PRO A 335 -5.25 -13.37 -29.33
C PRO A 335 -3.93 -12.58 -29.31
N HIS A 336 -3.13 -12.79 -28.27
CA HIS A 336 -1.80 -12.21 -28.16
C HIS A 336 -0.91 -13.12 -27.30
N ALA A 337 0.29 -13.43 -27.78
CA ALA A 337 1.31 -14.20 -27.05
C ALA A 337 0.78 -15.52 -26.41
N GLY A 338 -0.10 -16.24 -27.13
CA GLY A 338 -0.67 -17.53 -26.66
C GLY A 338 -1.81 -17.42 -25.64
N SER A 339 -2.29 -16.22 -25.38
CA SER A 339 -3.44 -15.91 -24.52
C SER A 339 -4.52 -15.16 -25.29
N LEU A 340 -5.71 -15.09 -24.70
CA LEU A 340 -6.68 -14.06 -25.05
C LEU A 340 -6.58 -12.93 -24.05
N LEU A 341 -6.60 -11.68 -24.55
CA LEU A 341 -6.57 -10.47 -23.73
C LEU A 341 -7.80 -9.60 -24.03
N PRO A 342 -8.25 -8.75 -23.10
CA PRO A 342 -9.23 -7.72 -23.40
C PRO A 342 -8.78 -6.88 -24.60
N GLY A 343 -9.71 -6.51 -25.46
CA GLY A 343 -9.51 -6.03 -26.83
C GLY A 343 -8.48 -4.92 -27.08
N THR A 344 -8.36 -4.56 -28.35
CA THR A 344 -7.36 -3.61 -28.82
C THR A 344 -7.79 -2.15 -28.69
N ASP A 345 -9.06 -1.91 -28.38
CA ASP A 345 -9.63 -0.57 -28.21
C ASP A 345 -10.39 -0.41 -26.89
N SER A 346 -10.55 0.82 -26.46
CA SER A 346 -11.17 1.16 -25.16
C SER A 346 -12.62 0.64 -25.03
N THR A 347 -13.34 0.50 -26.14
CA THR A 347 -14.74 0.02 -26.12
C THR A 347 -14.79 -1.48 -25.83
N ARG A 348 -13.94 -2.27 -26.49
CA ARG A 348 -13.83 -3.71 -26.28
C ARG A 348 -13.30 -4.01 -24.87
N ILE A 349 -12.25 -3.29 -24.42
CA ILE A 349 -11.71 -3.41 -23.07
C ILE A 349 -12.80 -3.14 -22.04
N ARG A 350 -13.56 -2.06 -22.18
CA ARG A 350 -14.68 -1.73 -21.28
C ARG A 350 -15.78 -2.79 -21.32
N SER A 351 -16.11 -3.35 -22.49
CA SER A 351 -17.11 -4.40 -22.61
C SER A 351 -16.72 -5.67 -21.85
N PHE A 352 -15.43 -6.04 -21.90
CA PHE A 352 -14.90 -7.15 -21.12
C PHE A 352 -15.03 -6.90 -19.62
N TYR A 353 -14.56 -5.76 -19.11
CA TYR A 353 -14.64 -5.47 -17.67
C TYR A 353 -16.07 -5.29 -17.17
N ARG A 354 -16.97 -4.80 -18.03
CA ARG A 354 -18.40 -4.77 -17.68
C ARG A 354 -18.93 -6.18 -17.45
N TYR A 355 -18.63 -7.11 -18.33
CA TYR A 355 -19.02 -8.51 -18.17
C TYR A 355 -18.35 -9.13 -16.93
N TYR A 356 -17.06 -8.93 -16.76
CA TYR A 356 -16.29 -9.44 -15.62
C TYR A 356 -16.95 -9.01 -14.29
N VAL A 357 -17.11 -7.72 -14.10
CA VAL A 357 -17.61 -7.16 -12.83
C VAL A 357 -19.09 -7.50 -12.63
N SER A 358 -19.95 -7.39 -13.66
CA SER A 358 -21.37 -7.71 -13.52
C SER A 358 -21.60 -9.20 -13.23
N THR A 359 -20.85 -10.10 -13.83
CA THR A 359 -20.95 -11.53 -13.55
C THR A 359 -20.66 -11.84 -12.07
N LEU A 360 -19.64 -11.24 -11.51
CA LEU A 360 -19.30 -11.44 -10.09
C LEU A 360 -20.30 -10.78 -9.15
N LYS A 361 -20.81 -9.61 -9.52
CA LYS A 361 -21.91 -8.97 -8.78
C LYS A 361 -23.17 -9.81 -8.76
N GLU A 362 -23.57 -10.38 -9.90
CA GLU A 362 -24.74 -11.28 -10.03
C GLU A 362 -24.55 -12.57 -9.22
N GLN A 363 -23.31 -13.04 -9.06
CA GLN A 363 -22.98 -14.17 -8.20
C GLN A 363 -23.06 -13.85 -6.70
N GLY A 364 -23.26 -12.58 -6.33
CA GLY A 364 -23.47 -12.12 -4.97
C GLY A 364 -22.27 -11.52 -4.26
N PHE A 365 -21.14 -11.31 -4.95
CA PHE A 365 -19.94 -10.68 -4.36
C PHE A 365 -20.13 -9.18 -4.20
N ASP A 366 -19.51 -8.62 -3.14
CA ASP A 366 -19.63 -7.22 -2.76
C ASP A 366 -18.38 -6.42 -3.14
N PHE A 367 -17.22 -7.07 -3.21
CA PHE A 367 -15.97 -6.44 -3.59
C PHE A 367 -15.01 -7.43 -4.24
N LEU A 368 -14.00 -6.90 -4.90
CA LEU A 368 -12.95 -7.67 -5.56
C LEU A 368 -11.59 -7.32 -4.96
N LYS A 369 -10.73 -8.30 -4.77
CA LYS A 369 -9.27 -8.14 -4.68
C LYS A 369 -8.72 -8.48 -6.05
N VAL A 370 -8.16 -7.49 -6.74
CA VAL A 370 -7.62 -7.69 -8.08
C VAL A 370 -6.11 -7.57 -8.05
N ASP A 371 -5.48 -8.68 -8.36
CA ASP A 371 -4.05 -8.88 -8.30
C ASP A 371 -3.38 -8.83 -9.69
N ASN A 372 -2.07 -9.02 -9.74
CA ASN A 372 -1.26 -9.12 -10.96
C ASN A 372 -1.38 -7.91 -11.91
N GLN A 373 -1.69 -6.74 -11.36
CA GLN A 373 -1.94 -5.55 -12.16
C GLN A 373 -0.67 -5.02 -12.85
N ALA A 374 0.50 -5.20 -12.21
CA ALA A 374 1.78 -4.83 -12.79
C ALA A 374 2.13 -5.61 -14.05
N PHE A 375 1.64 -6.86 -14.19
CA PHE A 375 1.90 -7.71 -15.34
C PHE A 375 1.00 -7.43 -16.55
N THR A 376 0.03 -6.54 -16.42
CA THR A 376 -0.86 -6.18 -17.53
C THR A 376 -0.07 -5.61 -18.71
N LEU A 377 0.87 -4.70 -18.47
CA LEU A 377 1.70 -4.16 -19.53
C LEU A 377 2.57 -5.23 -20.20
N PRO A 378 3.32 -6.10 -19.50
CA PRO A 378 4.02 -7.23 -20.12
C PRO A 378 3.14 -8.14 -20.99
N LEU A 379 1.90 -8.38 -20.60
CA LEU A 379 0.98 -9.19 -21.41
C LEU A 379 0.64 -8.56 -22.76
N TYR A 380 0.65 -7.24 -22.87
CA TYR A 380 0.38 -6.50 -24.11
C TYR A 380 1.64 -6.17 -24.92
N MET A 381 2.84 -6.44 -24.40
CA MET A 381 4.10 -6.11 -25.08
C MET A 381 4.18 -6.77 -26.48
N GLY A 382 4.71 -6.01 -27.43
CA GLY A 382 4.72 -6.39 -28.84
C GLY A 382 3.42 -6.04 -29.59
N GLY A 383 2.40 -5.57 -28.90
CA GLY A 383 1.19 -4.99 -29.51
C GLY A 383 1.37 -3.52 -29.92
N HIS A 384 0.36 -2.98 -30.62
CA HIS A 384 0.47 -1.61 -31.18
C HIS A 384 0.36 -0.49 -30.12
N GLU A 385 -0.31 -0.71 -29.00
CA GLU A 385 -0.63 0.36 -28.02
C GLU A 385 -0.60 -0.17 -26.59
N SER A 386 0.47 -0.88 -26.24
CA SER A 386 0.59 -1.64 -24.97
C SER A 386 0.33 -0.77 -23.72
N ILE A 387 0.85 0.47 -23.68
CA ILE A 387 0.65 1.37 -22.52
C ILE A 387 -0.83 1.77 -22.43
N ARG A 388 -1.44 2.19 -23.55
CA ARG A 388 -2.86 2.58 -23.57
C ARG A 388 -3.76 1.41 -23.18
N GLN A 389 -3.50 0.22 -23.73
CA GLN A 389 -4.28 -0.99 -23.41
C GLN A 389 -4.20 -1.34 -21.92
N ALA A 390 -2.99 -1.33 -21.33
CA ALA A 390 -2.80 -1.56 -19.91
C ALA A 390 -3.52 -0.49 -19.04
N THR A 391 -3.40 0.78 -19.42
CA THR A 391 -4.08 1.89 -18.74
C THR A 391 -5.60 1.77 -18.85
N ASP A 392 -6.13 1.44 -20.02
CA ASP A 392 -7.56 1.26 -20.25
C ASP A 392 -8.13 0.05 -19.50
N CYS A 393 -7.35 -1.02 -19.32
CA CYS A 393 -7.73 -2.16 -18.48
C CYS A 393 -7.94 -1.74 -17.03
N ASN A 394 -6.96 -1.05 -16.45
CA ASN A 394 -7.05 -0.57 -15.08
C ASN A 394 -8.23 0.41 -14.89
N ARG A 395 -8.35 1.41 -15.77
CA ARG A 395 -9.43 2.41 -15.74
C ARG A 395 -10.81 1.78 -15.92
N SER A 396 -10.93 0.77 -16.80
CA SER A 396 -12.20 0.09 -17.04
C SER A 396 -12.60 -0.76 -15.84
N LEU A 397 -11.67 -1.46 -15.19
CA LEU A 397 -11.93 -2.19 -13.96
C LEU A 397 -12.46 -1.25 -12.87
N GLU A 398 -11.74 -0.16 -12.58
CA GLU A 398 -12.17 0.83 -11.58
C GLU A 398 -13.54 1.43 -11.88
N ALA A 399 -13.78 1.83 -13.13
CA ALA A 399 -15.04 2.42 -13.55
C ALA A 399 -16.21 1.44 -13.44
N GLU A 400 -16.03 0.17 -13.81
CA GLU A 400 -17.09 -0.83 -13.76
C GLU A 400 -17.36 -1.31 -12.32
N THR A 401 -16.34 -1.44 -11.47
CA THR A 401 -16.55 -1.74 -10.03
C THR A 401 -17.31 -0.59 -9.35
N HIS A 402 -16.95 0.65 -9.62
CA HIS A 402 -17.67 1.81 -9.10
C HIS A 402 -19.12 1.85 -9.60
N ARG A 403 -19.35 1.66 -10.91
CA ARG A 403 -20.68 1.65 -11.51
C ARG A 403 -21.59 0.54 -10.92
N GLN A 404 -21.03 -0.60 -10.54
CA GLN A 404 -21.73 -1.73 -9.93
C GLN A 404 -21.84 -1.61 -8.41
N ASN A 405 -21.35 -0.53 -7.83
CA ASN A 405 -21.30 -0.33 -6.38
C ASN A 405 -20.56 -1.49 -5.67
N MET A 406 -19.42 -1.89 -6.21
CA MET A 406 -18.53 -2.90 -5.65
C MET A 406 -17.24 -2.26 -5.14
N GLY A 407 -16.70 -2.80 -4.04
CA GLY A 407 -15.38 -2.42 -3.55
C GLY A 407 -14.27 -2.99 -4.44
N LEU A 408 -13.10 -2.32 -4.43
CA LEU A 408 -11.90 -2.77 -5.14
C LEU A 408 -10.68 -2.63 -4.23
N MET A 409 -9.99 -3.75 -3.98
CA MET A 409 -8.68 -3.82 -3.35
C MET A 409 -7.66 -4.10 -4.45
N ASN A 410 -6.79 -3.13 -4.74
CA ASN A 410 -5.73 -3.32 -5.73
C ASN A 410 -4.52 -4.03 -5.10
N CYS A 411 -4.03 -5.07 -5.76
CA CYS A 411 -2.83 -5.80 -5.36
C CYS A 411 -1.85 -5.90 -6.54
N MET A 412 -0.53 -5.95 -6.24
CA MET A 412 0.54 -5.86 -7.23
C MET A 412 0.33 -4.70 -8.23
N ALA A 413 -0.03 -3.53 -7.70
CA ALA A 413 -0.52 -2.36 -8.46
C ALA A 413 0.28 -1.08 -8.14
N GLN A 414 1.55 -1.23 -7.74
CA GLN A 414 2.39 -0.10 -7.34
C GLN A 414 3.16 0.53 -8.51
N ASN A 415 2.89 0.11 -9.73
CA ASN A 415 3.47 0.68 -10.94
C ASN A 415 2.81 2.02 -11.32
N VAL A 416 3.53 2.85 -12.08
CA VAL A 416 3.06 4.20 -12.43
C VAL A 416 1.80 4.21 -13.30
N ILE A 417 1.54 3.18 -14.12
CA ILE A 417 0.28 3.09 -14.90
C ILE A 417 -0.93 3.03 -13.95
N ASN A 418 -0.83 2.22 -12.89
CA ASN A 418 -1.90 2.12 -11.90
C ASN A 418 -1.96 3.37 -11.01
N THR A 419 -0.81 3.80 -10.45
CA THR A 419 -0.78 4.87 -9.44
C THR A 419 -1.08 6.26 -9.98
N ASP A 420 -0.79 6.52 -11.27
CA ASP A 420 -1.01 7.83 -11.90
C ASP A 420 -2.40 7.95 -12.57
N HIS A 421 -3.19 6.89 -12.58
CA HIS A 421 -4.52 6.88 -13.22
C HIS A 421 -5.67 6.40 -12.32
N THR A 422 -5.44 6.25 -11.01
CA THR A 422 -6.49 5.78 -10.09
C THR A 422 -7.55 6.85 -9.83
N SER A 423 -8.81 6.53 -10.22
CA SER A 423 -9.93 7.47 -10.26
C SER A 423 -11.02 7.17 -9.22
N TYR A 424 -11.26 5.90 -8.93
CA TYR A 424 -12.38 5.44 -8.10
C TYR A 424 -11.95 4.56 -6.96
N SER A 425 -11.05 3.60 -7.18
CA SER A 425 -10.59 2.71 -6.12
C SER A 425 -9.80 3.48 -5.07
N ASN A 426 -10.04 3.17 -3.80
CA ASN A 426 -9.43 3.89 -2.68
C ASN A 426 -8.72 2.95 -1.69
N SER A 427 -8.22 1.81 -2.20
CA SER A 427 -7.39 0.86 -1.45
C SER A 427 -6.39 0.19 -2.38
N THR A 428 -5.11 0.23 -2.01
CA THR A 428 -4.01 -0.41 -2.75
C THR A 428 -2.99 -0.97 -1.77
N ARG A 429 -2.55 -2.21 -2.01
CA ARG A 429 -1.45 -2.83 -1.26
C ARG A 429 -0.16 -2.06 -1.45
N VAL A 430 0.54 -1.76 -0.35
CA VAL A 430 1.73 -0.89 -0.32
C VAL A 430 3.03 -1.60 0.04
N SER A 431 2.98 -2.91 0.32
CA SER A 431 4.11 -3.71 0.81
C SER A 431 4.28 -5.02 0.06
N ILE A 432 5.38 -5.74 0.36
CA ILE A 432 5.48 -7.19 0.10
C ILE A 432 4.40 -7.94 0.88
N ASP A 433 4.21 -9.23 0.54
CA ASP A 433 3.26 -10.08 1.25
C ASP A 433 3.68 -10.24 2.71
N TYR A 434 2.71 -10.22 3.61
CA TYR A 434 2.91 -10.68 4.98
C TYR A 434 3.30 -12.17 4.97
N LYS A 435 4.25 -12.53 5.82
CA LYS A 435 4.67 -13.91 6.06
C LYS A 435 4.66 -14.19 7.55
N LYS A 436 3.88 -15.19 7.96
CA LYS A 436 3.80 -15.58 9.37
C LYS A 436 5.12 -16.15 9.86
N TYR A 437 5.47 -15.85 11.10
CA TYR A 437 6.66 -16.36 11.81
C TYR A 437 7.99 -15.99 11.15
N ASP A 438 8.03 -14.99 10.29
CA ASP A 438 9.23 -14.53 9.60
C ASP A 438 9.56 -13.09 10.02
N GLU A 439 10.53 -12.95 10.94
CA GLU A 439 10.94 -11.67 11.50
C GLU A 439 11.51 -10.72 10.43
N ASP A 440 12.37 -11.21 9.55
CA ASP A 440 13.03 -10.40 8.54
C ASP A 440 12.03 -9.90 7.49
N MET A 441 11.11 -10.77 7.07
CA MET A 441 10.02 -10.39 6.18
C MET A 441 9.08 -9.38 6.86
N ALA A 442 8.78 -9.54 8.15
CA ALA A 442 7.97 -8.60 8.91
C ALA A 442 8.60 -7.21 9.02
N LYS A 443 9.92 -7.12 9.28
CA LYS A 443 10.68 -5.87 9.28
C LYS A 443 10.63 -5.16 7.91
N SER A 444 10.89 -5.91 6.85
CA SER A 444 10.81 -5.39 5.47
C SER A 444 9.41 -4.93 5.10
N HIS A 445 8.40 -5.70 5.49
CA HIS A 445 6.99 -5.39 5.28
C HIS A 445 6.59 -4.07 5.97
N LEU A 446 6.97 -3.88 7.24
CA LEU A 446 6.69 -2.64 7.98
C LEU A 446 7.40 -1.44 7.37
N PHE A 447 8.68 -1.57 7.01
CA PHE A 447 9.43 -0.50 6.35
C PHE A 447 8.78 -0.07 5.04
N GLN A 448 8.45 -1.03 4.17
CA GLN A 448 7.78 -0.73 2.89
C GLN A 448 6.39 -0.15 3.08
N SER A 449 5.59 -0.72 3.99
CA SER A 449 4.22 -0.27 4.24
C SER A 449 4.15 1.22 4.53
N TYR A 450 4.99 1.72 5.41
CA TYR A 450 4.97 3.13 5.79
C TYR A 450 5.69 4.03 4.80
N THR A 451 6.82 3.59 4.27
CA THR A 451 7.60 4.44 3.37
C THR A 451 6.90 4.62 2.02
N ASN A 452 6.31 3.55 1.46
CA ASN A 452 5.52 3.65 0.23
C ASN A 452 4.24 4.47 0.41
N THR A 453 3.72 4.55 1.63
CA THR A 453 2.56 5.39 1.95
C THR A 453 2.84 6.89 1.74
N LEU A 454 4.10 7.34 1.80
CA LEU A 454 4.46 8.72 1.43
C LEU A 454 3.98 9.08 0.01
N LEU A 455 4.05 8.14 -0.92
CA LEU A 455 3.63 8.30 -2.31
C LEU A 455 2.18 7.84 -2.51
N LEU A 456 1.90 6.59 -2.23
CA LEU A 456 0.60 5.97 -2.52
C LEU A 456 -0.53 6.53 -1.65
N GLY A 457 -0.22 6.93 -0.43
CA GLY A 457 -1.17 7.57 0.50
C GLY A 457 -1.72 8.91 0.04
N GLN A 458 -1.12 9.53 -1.00
CA GLN A 458 -1.66 10.74 -1.64
C GLN A 458 -2.97 10.45 -2.38
N THR A 459 -3.10 9.23 -2.90
CA THR A 459 -4.21 8.85 -3.79
C THR A 459 -5.11 7.74 -3.23
N VAL A 460 -4.62 6.89 -2.33
CA VAL A 460 -5.39 5.75 -1.77
C VAL A 460 -5.15 5.59 -0.27
N TRP A 461 -6.02 4.87 0.42
CA TRP A 461 -5.75 4.32 1.73
C TRP A 461 -4.85 3.09 1.58
N PRO A 462 -3.72 3.02 2.30
CA PRO A 462 -2.75 1.95 2.14
C PRO A 462 -3.26 0.63 2.74
N ASP A 463 -3.30 -0.40 1.94
CA ASP A 463 -3.52 -1.76 2.41
C ASP A 463 -2.18 -2.34 2.88
N HIS A 464 -2.04 -2.55 4.20
CA HIS A 464 -0.87 -3.15 4.83
C HIS A 464 -0.95 -4.69 4.84
N ASP A 465 -1.78 -5.30 3.98
CA ASP A 465 -1.99 -6.74 3.88
C ASP A 465 -2.67 -7.39 5.10
N MET A 466 -2.94 -8.68 5.00
CA MET A 466 -3.44 -9.53 6.09
C MET A 466 -2.41 -9.68 7.20
N PHE A 467 -2.82 -10.28 8.31
CA PHE A 467 -1.92 -10.73 9.36
C PHE A 467 -2.53 -11.90 10.15
N HIS A 468 -1.70 -12.62 10.87
CA HIS A 468 -2.13 -13.59 11.86
C HIS A 468 -2.08 -12.98 13.26
N SER A 469 -3.21 -12.98 13.96
CA SER A 469 -3.28 -12.50 15.34
C SER A 469 -2.50 -13.43 16.28
N CYS A 470 -2.38 -14.71 15.92
CA CYS A 470 -1.65 -15.72 16.65
C CYS A 470 -0.15 -15.82 16.33
N ASP A 471 0.36 -14.95 15.43
CA ASP A 471 1.79 -14.93 15.11
C ASP A 471 2.61 -14.48 16.32
N THR A 472 3.39 -15.42 16.87
CA THR A 472 4.21 -15.19 18.07
C THR A 472 5.41 -14.28 17.83
N VAL A 473 5.80 -14.07 16.57
CA VAL A 473 6.94 -13.21 16.18
C VAL A 473 6.48 -11.76 16.01
N CYS A 474 5.37 -11.53 15.32
CA CYS A 474 4.99 -10.16 14.95
C CYS A 474 3.48 -9.85 15.02
N GLY A 475 2.62 -10.76 15.52
CA GLY A 475 1.17 -10.57 15.52
C GLY A 475 0.72 -9.27 16.18
N THR A 476 1.28 -8.92 17.35
CA THR A 476 0.98 -7.65 18.05
C THR A 476 1.49 -6.44 17.25
N LEU A 477 2.73 -6.48 16.73
CA LEU A 477 3.29 -5.39 15.92
C LEU A 477 2.45 -5.15 14.67
N MET A 478 2.02 -6.25 14.01
CA MET A 478 1.15 -6.16 12.83
C MET A 478 -0.22 -5.58 13.17
N ALA A 479 -0.85 -6.01 14.25
CA ALA A 479 -2.13 -5.45 14.70
C ALA A 479 -2.03 -3.93 14.92
N ARG A 480 -0.99 -3.46 15.63
CA ARG A 480 -0.74 -2.02 15.85
C ARG A 480 -0.45 -1.27 14.56
N SER A 481 0.31 -1.88 13.65
CA SER A 481 0.57 -1.30 12.32
C SER A 481 -0.73 -1.10 11.54
N LYS A 482 -1.63 -2.09 11.54
CA LYS A 482 -2.93 -1.99 10.88
C LYS A 482 -3.81 -0.90 11.51
N ALA A 483 -3.75 -0.72 12.85
CA ALA A 483 -4.54 0.30 13.55
C ALA A 483 -4.30 1.71 13.02
N ILE A 484 -3.06 2.05 12.67
CA ILE A 484 -2.68 3.40 12.20
C ILE A 484 -2.58 3.52 10.68
N SER A 485 -2.75 2.43 9.91
CA SER A 485 -2.70 2.46 8.45
C SER A 485 -3.86 3.25 7.83
N GLY A 486 -5.03 3.16 8.44
CA GLY A 486 -6.29 3.68 7.88
C GLY A 486 -6.84 2.87 6.70
N GLY A 487 -6.13 1.86 6.23
CA GLY A 487 -6.55 0.93 5.18
C GLY A 487 -7.48 -0.17 5.66
N PRO A 488 -7.78 -1.17 4.82
CA PRO A 488 -8.49 -2.37 5.23
C PRO A 488 -7.68 -3.15 6.28
N VAL A 489 -8.37 -3.81 7.21
CA VAL A 489 -7.75 -4.69 8.21
C VAL A 489 -8.43 -6.06 8.15
N TYR A 490 -7.64 -7.09 7.90
CA TYR A 490 -8.15 -8.44 7.76
C TYR A 490 -7.15 -9.47 8.28
N LEU A 491 -7.70 -10.45 9.00
CA LEU A 491 -6.98 -11.59 9.55
C LEU A 491 -6.80 -12.66 8.48
N SER A 492 -5.84 -13.55 8.69
CA SER A 492 -5.69 -14.78 7.89
C SER A 492 -5.30 -15.99 8.76
N ASP A 493 -5.53 -15.90 10.08
CA ASP A 493 -5.38 -17.03 11.00
C ASP A 493 -6.34 -18.17 10.61
N ALA A 494 -6.02 -19.41 11.00
CA ALA A 494 -7.05 -20.41 11.18
C ALA A 494 -8.07 -19.87 12.20
N PRO A 495 -9.37 -19.87 11.90
CA PRO A 495 -10.34 -19.18 12.77
C PRO A 495 -10.44 -19.72 14.21
N GLY A 496 -9.88 -20.92 14.48
CA GLY A 496 -9.74 -21.47 15.83
C GLY A 496 -8.60 -20.85 16.65
N ASP A 497 -7.66 -20.18 16.00
CA ASP A 497 -6.40 -19.72 16.62
C ASP A 497 -6.39 -18.22 16.92
N PHE A 498 -7.51 -17.53 16.75
CA PHE A 498 -7.61 -16.08 16.96
C PHE A 498 -7.19 -15.66 18.38
N ILE A 499 -6.25 -14.72 18.46
CA ILE A 499 -5.82 -14.06 19.71
C ILE A 499 -6.59 -12.74 19.88
N LYS A 500 -7.57 -12.77 20.79
CA LYS A 500 -8.51 -11.66 21.02
C LYS A 500 -7.82 -10.38 21.49
N GLU A 501 -6.73 -10.52 22.26
CA GLU A 501 -5.91 -9.44 22.78
C GLU A 501 -5.26 -8.61 21.67
N ASN A 502 -5.00 -9.20 20.51
CA ASN A 502 -4.48 -8.50 19.31
C ASN A 502 -5.60 -7.94 18.41
N ILE A 503 -6.83 -8.46 18.53
CA ILE A 503 -7.94 -8.14 17.64
C ILE A 503 -8.87 -7.06 18.22
N PHE A 504 -9.32 -7.23 19.46
CA PHE A 504 -10.29 -6.30 20.07
C PHE A 504 -9.79 -4.86 20.21
N PRO A 505 -8.48 -4.58 20.38
CA PRO A 505 -8.00 -3.20 20.38
C PRO A 505 -8.21 -2.46 19.04
N LEU A 506 -8.44 -3.16 17.94
CA LEU A 506 -8.66 -2.58 16.60
C LEU A 506 -10.10 -2.07 16.38
N ILE A 507 -11.09 -2.67 17.07
CA ILE A 507 -12.51 -2.59 16.67
C ILE A 507 -13.45 -2.20 17.83
N ASP A 508 -14.62 -1.74 17.44
CA ASP A 508 -15.77 -1.67 18.34
C ASP A 508 -16.53 -3.02 18.43
N LYS A 509 -17.62 -3.05 19.18
CA LYS A 509 -18.43 -4.26 19.36
C LYS A 509 -19.16 -4.74 18.09
N GLN A 510 -19.28 -3.90 17.06
CA GLN A 510 -19.83 -4.26 15.75
C GLN A 510 -18.77 -4.67 14.74
N GLY A 511 -17.48 -4.68 15.12
CA GLY A 511 -16.37 -4.97 14.23
C GLY A 511 -15.92 -3.79 13.39
N LYS A 512 -16.39 -2.57 13.67
CA LYS A 512 -15.98 -1.37 12.99
C LYS A 512 -14.61 -0.94 13.50
N LEU A 513 -13.70 -0.64 12.58
CA LEU A 513 -12.34 -0.22 12.86
C LEU A 513 -12.30 1.22 13.40
N PHE A 514 -11.49 1.46 14.41
CA PHE A 514 -11.02 2.81 14.72
C PHE A 514 -9.96 3.18 13.69
N ARG A 515 -10.09 4.34 13.07
CA ARG A 515 -9.22 4.75 11.96
C ARG A 515 -8.56 6.11 12.23
N PRO A 516 -7.31 6.30 11.78
CA PRO A 516 -6.66 7.61 11.83
C PRO A 516 -7.34 8.58 10.84
N GLU A 517 -7.10 9.87 11.01
CA GLU A 517 -7.59 10.93 10.13
C GLU A 517 -6.85 10.93 8.78
N ALA A 518 -5.58 10.50 8.78
CA ALA A 518 -4.77 10.23 7.60
C ALA A 518 -3.89 9.00 7.85
N PRO A 519 -3.42 8.31 6.80
CA PRO A 519 -2.58 7.13 6.97
C PRO A 519 -1.23 7.49 7.62
N ALA A 520 -0.69 6.55 8.40
CA ALA A 520 0.61 6.72 9.02
C ALA A 520 1.74 6.78 7.98
N VAL A 521 2.70 7.68 8.22
CA VAL A 521 3.92 7.83 7.43
C VAL A 521 5.13 7.91 8.37
N PRO A 522 6.36 7.63 7.88
CA PRO A 522 7.56 7.77 8.68
C PRO A 522 7.76 9.23 9.12
N MET A 523 8.34 9.42 10.30
CA MET A 523 8.82 10.73 10.77
C MET A 523 10.01 11.19 9.90
N PRO A 524 10.31 12.49 9.80
CA PRO A 524 11.29 13.03 8.85
C PRO A 524 12.65 12.34 8.89
N GLU A 525 13.20 12.12 10.08
CA GLU A 525 14.48 11.44 10.25
C GLU A 525 14.42 9.94 9.87
N SER A 526 13.25 9.32 9.97
CA SER A 526 13.02 7.92 9.59
C SER A 526 12.84 7.74 8.08
N ILE A 527 12.43 8.77 7.35
CA ILE A 527 12.32 8.72 5.88
C ILE A 527 13.69 8.51 5.24
N LEU A 528 14.69 9.28 5.72
CA LEU A 528 16.04 9.32 5.14
C LEU A 528 17.06 8.49 5.96
N THR A 529 16.60 7.46 6.65
CA THR A 529 17.43 6.54 7.43
C THR A 529 16.99 5.11 7.13
N ASN A 530 17.91 4.25 6.70
CA ASN A 530 17.57 2.84 6.49
C ASN A 530 17.35 2.15 7.84
N PRO A 531 16.12 1.79 8.21
CA PRO A 531 15.81 1.26 9.54
C PRO A 531 16.35 -0.16 9.77
N LEU A 532 16.68 -0.88 8.70
CA LEU A 532 17.14 -2.26 8.77
C LEU A 532 18.62 -2.38 9.20
N TRP A 533 19.41 -1.32 8.95
CA TRP A 533 20.86 -1.38 9.12
C TRP A 533 21.46 -0.21 9.92
N SER A 534 20.68 0.82 10.23
CA SER A 534 21.20 2.08 10.79
C SER A 534 21.49 2.03 12.29
N GLY A 535 20.99 1.05 13.03
CA GLY A 535 21.00 1.07 14.49
C GLY A 535 20.08 2.14 15.12
N LYS A 536 19.11 2.65 14.36
CA LYS A 536 18.15 3.67 14.82
C LYS A 536 16.74 3.10 14.88
N ALA A 537 15.94 3.65 15.78
CA ALA A 537 14.51 3.36 15.82
C ALA A 537 13.81 3.90 14.57
N TYR A 538 12.88 3.14 14.01
CA TYR A 538 12.00 3.57 12.94
C TYR A 538 10.71 4.12 13.55
N ARG A 539 10.52 5.44 13.40
CA ARG A 539 9.38 6.15 13.98
C ARG A 539 8.36 6.49 12.90
N VAL A 540 7.11 6.16 13.14
CA VAL A 540 5.99 6.41 12.23
C VAL A 540 4.84 7.05 12.98
N ALA A 541 4.07 7.91 12.33
CA ALA A 541 2.97 8.61 12.99
C ALA A 541 1.77 8.82 12.07
N ALA A 542 0.58 8.87 12.70
CA ALA A 542 -0.68 9.21 12.05
C ALA A 542 -1.44 10.26 12.87
N PRO A 543 -2.04 11.30 12.26
CA PRO A 543 -2.98 12.16 12.94
C PRO A 543 -4.21 11.35 13.34
N SER A 544 -4.62 11.52 14.59
CA SER A 544 -5.74 10.79 15.19
C SER A 544 -6.76 11.74 15.81
N GLY A 545 -7.85 11.21 16.31
CA GLY A 545 -8.98 11.98 16.83
C GLY A 545 -8.61 13.01 17.89
N ASN A 546 -9.43 14.01 18.07
CA ASN A 546 -9.30 15.08 19.05
C ASN A 546 -8.03 15.95 18.93
N GLY A 547 -7.46 16.01 17.75
CA GLY A 547 -6.21 16.73 17.52
C GLY A 547 -4.96 15.98 17.97
N ALA A 548 -5.07 14.76 18.44
CA ALA A 548 -3.93 13.94 18.83
C ALA A 548 -3.17 13.40 17.62
N MET A 549 -1.94 12.94 17.85
CA MET A 549 -1.12 12.19 16.92
C MET A 549 -0.73 10.86 17.58
N THR A 550 -0.96 9.74 16.88
CA THR A 550 -0.53 8.42 17.34
C THR A 550 0.79 8.07 16.67
N LEU A 551 1.78 7.70 17.48
CA LEU A 551 3.14 7.42 17.05
C LEU A 551 3.55 6.02 17.51
N ILE A 552 4.19 5.26 16.59
CA ILE A 552 4.80 3.99 16.92
C ILE A 552 6.29 4.06 16.62
N CYS A 553 7.08 3.57 17.56
CA CYS A 553 8.52 3.41 17.43
C CYS A 553 8.84 1.92 17.30
N TYR A 554 9.51 1.52 16.24
CA TYR A 554 9.92 0.13 15.97
C TYR A 554 11.44 -0.02 16.05
N ASN A 555 11.91 -1.18 16.50
CA ASN A 555 13.26 -1.65 16.20
C ASN A 555 13.19 -2.62 15.02
N LEU A 556 13.49 -2.14 13.81
CA LEU A 556 13.49 -2.94 12.58
C LEU A 556 14.89 -3.41 12.17
N ASN A 557 15.91 -3.22 13.02
CA ASN A 557 17.28 -3.57 12.66
C ASN A 557 17.46 -5.10 12.52
N VAL A 558 18.14 -5.50 11.46
CA VAL A 558 18.43 -6.91 11.16
C VAL A 558 19.82 -7.34 11.65
N SER A 559 20.67 -6.40 12.08
CA SER A 559 21.99 -6.68 12.60
C SER A 559 21.97 -7.03 14.08
N PRO A 560 22.64 -8.11 14.52
CA PRO A 560 22.75 -8.45 15.95
C PRO A 560 23.32 -7.32 16.82
N ARG A 561 24.16 -6.42 16.26
CA ARG A 561 24.69 -5.25 16.97
C ARG A 561 23.64 -4.21 17.36
N HIS A 562 22.46 -4.26 16.74
CA HIS A 562 21.40 -3.29 16.93
C HIS A 562 20.15 -3.92 17.58
N GLN A 563 20.34 -4.95 18.41
CA GLN A 563 19.24 -5.56 19.17
C GLN A 563 18.60 -4.58 20.17
N GLN A 564 19.34 -3.54 20.56
CA GLN A 564 18.88 -2.49 21.47
C GLN A 564 19.05 -1.14 20.78
N VAL A 565 17.97 -0.38 20.66
CA VAL A 565 17.96 0.97 20.10
C VAL A 565 17.19 1.92 20.98
N GLN A 566 17.54 3.21 20.89
CA GLN A 566 16.84 4.29 21.60
C GLN A 566 15.84 4.97 20.64
N ALA A 567 14.62 5.19 21.14
CA ALA A 567 13.60 5.99 20.47
C ALA A 567 13.34 7.27 21.30
N THR A 568 13.63 8.42 20.74
CA THR A 568 13.39 9.72 21.37
C THR A 568 12.17 10.37 20.75
N ILE A 569 11.18 10.76 21.58
CA ILE A 569 10.00 11.49 21.17
C ILE A 569 10.21 12.93 21.65
N LYS A 570 10.07 13.88 20.72
CA LYS A 570 10.29 15.30 20.96
C LYS A 570 8.96 16.07 20.93
N LYS A 571 8.90 17.19 21.62
CA LYS A 571 7.73 18.08 21.57
C LYS A 571 7.45 18.57 20.15
N GLU A 572 8.51 18.87 19.39
CA GLU A 572 8.42 19.30 17.99
C GLU A 572 7.77 18.26 17.09
N ASP A 573 7.84 16.96 17.44
CA ASP A 573 7.20 15.89 16.65
C ASP A 573 5.70 16.14 16.47
N TYR A 574 5.04 16.70 17.49
CA TYR A 574 3.61 17.01 17.40
C TYR A 574 3.28 18.06 16.33
N SER A 575 4.19 19.01 16.06
CA SER A 575 4.00 20.03 15.02
C SER A 575 3.90 19.43 13.61
N LEU A 576 4.47 18.24 13.39
CA LEU A 576 4.43 17.52 12.11
C LEU A 576 3.03 17.04 11.74
N ARG A 577 2.09 17.02 12.69
CA ARG A 577 0.68 16.76 12.41
C ARG A 577 0.12 17.65 11.29
N ASN A 578 0.60 18.89 11.20
CA ASN A 578 0.22 19.82 10.12
C ASN A 578 0.80 19.46 8.75
N SER A 579 1.92 18.78 8.72
CA SER A 579 2.62 18.41 7.49
C SER A 579 1.97 17.24 6.80
N PHE A 580 1.41 16.27 7.55
CA PHE A 580 0.79 15.06 6.98
C PHE A 580 -0.46 15.37 6.17
N GLU A 581 -1.29 16.29 6.67
CA GLU A 581 -2.49 16.80 6.01
C GLU A 581 -2.62 18.30 6.35
N LYS A 582 -3.50 19.03 5.65
CA LYS A 582 -3.83 20.42 6.05
C LYS A 582 -4.66 20.43 7.33
N MET A 583 -4.06 20.06 8.44
CA MET A 583 -4.75 20.02 9.73
C MET A 583 -4.30 21.19 10.60
N SER A 584 -5.23 21.76 11.33
CA SER A 584 -4.96 22.90 12.22
C SER A 584 -4.42 22.42 13.58
N ALA A 585 -3.10 22.42 13.74
CA ALA A 585 -2.48 22.44 15.06
C ALA A 585 -1.72 23.76 15.21
N THR A 586 -1.72 24.34 16.39
CA THR A 586 -0.92 25.52 16.67
C THR A 586 0.47 25.08 17.14
N PRO A 587 1.57 25.72 16.69
CA PRO A 587 2.94 25.33 17.05
C PRO A 587 3.24 25.43 18.56
N GLU A 588 2.43 26.18 19.30
CA GLU A 588 2.62 26.49 20.72
C GLU A 588 1.82 25.59 21.67
N GLU A 589 1.11 24.59 21.17
CA GLU A 589 0.31 23.72 22.05
C GLU A 589 1.21 22.95 23.03
N ARG A 590 0.82 22.94 24.29
CA ARG A 590 1.35 22.02 25.31
C ARG A 590 0.88 20.62 24.91
N VAL A 591 1.76 19.62 25.03
CA VAL A 591 1.51 18.26 24.57
C VAL A 591 1.68 17.27 25.70
N LEU A 592 0.71 16.40 25.89
CA LEU A 592 0.78 15.24 26.76
C LEU A 592 1.31 14.05 25.96
N LEU A 593 2.37 13.43 26.44
CA LEU A 593 2.83 12.11 25.97
C LEU A 593 2.14 11.03 26.80
N TYR A 594 1.36 10.17 26.14
CA TYR A 594 0.76 8.99 26.76
C TYR A 594 1.40 7.72 26.18
N ASN A 595 2.02 6.93 27.04
CA ASN A 595 2.58 5.63 26.69
C ASN A 595 1.48 4.57 26.87
N TRP A 596 1.10 3.92 25.77
CA TRP A 596 -0.04 2.99 25.73
C TRP A 596 0.19 1.73 26.57
N GLU A 597 1.40 1.17 26.57
CA GLU A 597 1.73 -0.06 27.30
C GLU A 597 1.80 0.17 28.81
N SER A 598 2.51 1.19 29.23
CA SER A 598 2.69 1.51 30.65
C SER A 598 1.51 2.30 31.24
N GLN A 599 0.62 2.83 30.39
CA GLN A 599 -0.51 3.69 30.75
C GLN A 599 -0.10 4.97 31.52
N LYS A 600 1.16 5.38 31.40
CA LYS A 600 1.69 6.61 32.00
C LYS A 600 1.48 7.79 31.06
N ALA A 601 1.19 8.92 31.66
CA ALA A 601 1.06 10.20 30.97
C ALA A 601 1.96 11.21 31.60
N GLU A 602 2.66 11.99 30.78
CA GLU A 602 3.51 13.11 31.22
C GLU A 602 3.40 14.27 30.22
N GLU A 603 3.48 15.50 30.71
CA GLU A 603 3.60 16.63 29.81
C GLU A 603 5.00 16.64 29.20
N LEU A 604 5.05 16.68 27.89
CA LEU A 604 6.29 16.66 27.12
C LEU A 604 6.87 18.09 27.05
N SER A 605 7.83 18.39 27.95
CA SER A 605 8.48 19.69 27.98
C SER A 605 9.49 19.86 26.86
N ASP A 606 10.29 18.83 26.57
CA ASP A 606 11.32 18.80 25.52
C ASP A 606 11.27 17.46 24.82
N SER A 607 11.82 16.40 25.43
CA SER A 607 11.87 15.07 24.86
C SER A 607 11.79 13.98 25.93
N SER A 608 11.32 12.79 25.54
CA SER A 608 11.37 11.56 26.31
C SER A 608 12.00 10.45 25.49
N THR A 609 12.92 9.68 26.10
CA THR A 609 13.65 8.61 25.42
C THR A 609 13.27 7.26 26.00
N PHE A 610 13.06 6.28 25.11
CA PHE A 610 12.62 4.93 25.42
C PHE A 610 13.54 3.91 24.76
N GLU A 611 13.73 2.79 25.41
CA GLU A 611 14.50 1.68 24.90
C GLU A 611 13.61 0.66 24.19
N LEU A 612 14.09 0.12 23.06
CA LEU A 612 13.50 -0.96 22.29
C LEU A 612 14.52 -2.10 22.20
N ILE A 613 14.17 -3.26 22.74
CA ILE A 613 15.05 -4.44 22.80
C ILE A 613 14.49 -5.53 21.88
N GLY A 614 15.31 -6.02 20.95
CA GLY A 614 14.89 -6.99 19.96
C GLY A 614 13.88 -6.43 18.96
N PHE A 615 13.18 -7.31 18.25
CA PHE A 615 12.11 -6.93 17.34
C PHE A 615 10.83 -6.56 18.12
N THR A 616 10.74 -5.31 18.51
CA THR A 616 9.66 -4.77 19.34
C THR A 616 9.20 -3.40 18.85
N ASP A 617 8.07 -2.97 19.37
CA ASP A 617 7.53 -1.63 19.18
C ASP A 617 7.07 -0.99 20.49
N LYS A 618 6.84 0.32 20.46
CA LYS A 618 6.13 1.07 21.51
C LYS A 618 5.14 2.03 20.88
N LEU A 619 3.94 2.05 21.45
CA LEU A 619 2.82 2.87 20.98
C LEU A 619 2.60 4.08 21.92
N PHE A 620 2.51 5.27 21.32
CA PHE A 620 2.31 6.52 22.04
C PHE A 620 1.20 7.35 21.43
N HIS A 621 0.55 8.17 22.29
CA HIS A 621 -0.33 9.25 21.84
C HIS A 621 0.23 10.59 22.30
N LEU A 622 0.38 11.51 21.36
CA LEU A 622 0.67 12.92 21.59
C LEU A 622 -0.65 13.67 21.59
N CYS A 623 -1.14 14.03 22.78
CA CYS A 623 -2.45 14.67 22.96
C CYS A 623 -2.27 16.14 23.31
N PRO A 624 -2.94 17.10 22.60
CA PRO A 624 -2.82 18.51 22.93
C PRO A 624 -3.47 18.80 24.30
N ILE A 625 -2.77 19.59 25.12
CA ILE A 625 -3.30 20.08 26.40
C ILE A 625 -3.98 21.43 26.14
N ARG A 626 -5.31 21.44 26.21
CA ARG A 626 -6.12 22.64 25.98
C ARG A 626 -6.94 23.00 27.21
N LYS A 627 -6.79 24.22 27.71
CA LYS A 627 -7.50 24.67 28.92
C LYS A 627 -7.32 23.72 30.12
N GLY A 628 -6.13 23.12 30.25
CA GLY A 628 -5.82 22.15 31.30
C GLY A 628 -6.50 20.77 31.13
N TRP A 629 -6.86 20.37 29.91
CA TRP A 629 -7.38 19.07 29.57
C TRP A 629 -6.59 18.42 28.42
N ALA A 630 -6.31 17.12 28.51
CA ALA A 630 -5.92 16.34 27.36
C ALA A 630 -6.79 15.07 27.30
N VAL A 631 -7.34 14.79 26.11
CA VAL A 631 -8.23 13.66 25.87
C VAL A 631 -7.44 12.52 25.23
N ILE A 632 -7.26 11.42 25.95
CA ILE A 632 -6.53 10.25 25.48
C ILE A 632 -7.48 9.29 24.76
N GLY A 633 -8.67 9.02 25.35
CA GLY A 633 -9.65 8.08 24.81
C GLY A 633 -9.69 6.76 25.57
N ILE A 634 -10.26 5.72 24.95
CA ILE A 634 -10.42 4.40 25.57
C ILE A 634 -9.09 3.65 25.55
N GLN A 635 -8.58 3.35 26.72
CA GLN A 635 -7.25 2.78 27.00
C GLN A 635 -7.03 1.43 26.27
N GLU A 636 -8.05 0.59 26.18
CA GLU A 636 -7.96 -0.76 25.59
C GLU A 636 -7.88 -0.75 24.07
N LYS A 637 -7.88 0.42 23.41
CA LYS A 637 -7.83 0.55 21.96
C LYS A 637 -6.46 1.07 21.51
N TYR A 638 -5.90 0.46 20.43
CA TYR A 638 -4.62 0.92 19.89
C TYR A 638 -4.69 2.36 19.38
N LEU A 639 -5.83 2.78 18.85
CA LEU A 639 -6.06 4.14 18.41
C LEU A 639 -7.02 4.85 19.39
N SER A 640 -6.59 4.94 20.68
CA SER A 640 -7.40 5.51 21.77
C SER A 640 -8.04 6.87 21.42
N PRO A 641 -7.34 7.85 20.80
CA PRO A 641 -7.94 9.16 20.51
C PRO A 641 -9.11 9.11 19.51
N ALA A 642 -9.18 8.09 18.65
CA ALA A 642 -10.27 7.92 17.69
C ALA A 642 -11.56 7.36 18.33
N THR A 643 -11.53 6.96 19.60
CA THR A 643 -12.67 6.36 20.31
C THR A 643 -13.61 7.38 20.96
N VAL A 644 -13.24 8.65 20.90
CA VAL A 644 -14.01 9.74 21.52
C VAL A 644 -14.06 10.95 20.60
N GLN A 645 -15.07 11.79 20.80
CA GLN A 645 -15.24 13.07 20.11
C GLN A 645 -15.46 14.17 21.15
N THR A 646 -14.63 15.19 21.15
CA THR A 646 -14.85 16.38 22.00
C THR A 646 -15.99 17.21 21.44
N ILE A 647 -17.08 17.34 22.22
CA ILE A 647 -18.25 18.15 21.85
C ILE A 647 -18.03 19.59 22.29
N SER A 648 -17.59 19.79 23.53
CA SER A 648 -17.24 21.12 24.07
C SER A 648 -16.17 21.03 25.14
N LEU A 649 -15.38 22.08 25.27
CA LEU A 649 -14.29 22.19 26.23
C LEU A 649 -14.21 23.62 26.76
N THR A 650 -14.33 23.74 28.08
CA THR A 650 -14.09 24.97 28.83
C THR A 650 -13.01 24.73 29.89
N GLU A 651 -12.64 25.72 30.67
CA GLU A 651 -11.67 25.54 31.75
C GLU A 651 -12.12 24.54 32.81
N ASN A 652 -13.41 24.52 33.15
CA ASN A 652 -13.94 23.70 34.24
C ASN A 652 -14.78 22.50 33.77
N ARG A 653 -15.08 22.42 32.48
CA ARG A 653 -16.01 21.39 31.96
C ARG A 653 -15.60 20.87 30.61
N LEU A 654 -15.56 19.53 30.49
CA LEU A 654 -15.30 18.80 29.27
C LEU A 654 -16.50 17.92 28.95
N VAL A 655 -17.00 17.98 27.71
CA VAL A 655 -18.10 17.16 27.22
C VAL A 655 -17.58 16.30 26.06
N LEU A 656 -17.70 14.99 26.21
CA LEU A 656 -17.26 13.98 25.24
C LEU A 656 -18.42 13.12 24.78
N ASN A 657 -18.38 12.71 23.51
CA ASN A 657 -19.14 11.59 22.99
C ASN A 657 -18.19 10.38 22.90
N VAL A 658 -18.42 9.37 23.73
CA VAL A 658 -17.59 8.16 23.79
C VAL A 658 -18.23 7.09 22.90
N LEU A 659 -17.44 6.53 21.97
CA LEU A 659 -17.93 5.68 20.87
C LEU A 659 -17.92 4.17 21.20
N CYS A 660 -17.21 3.76 22.25
CA CYS A 660 -17.17 2.35 22.65
C CYS A 660 -17.02 2.18 24.17
N THR A 661 -17.19 0.96 24.64
CA THR A 661 -16.99 0.57 26.05
C THR A 661 -15.51 0.46 26.38
N GLY A 662 -15.18 0.58 27.67
CA GLY A 662 -13.81 0.46 28.19
C GLY A 662 -13.48 1.53 29.23
N THR A 663 -12.19 1.73 29.49
CA THR A 663 -11.68 2.71 30.44
C THR A 663 -11.26 3.98 29.70
N LEU A 664 -12.07 5.04 29.83
CA LEU A 664 -11.74 6.35 29.29
C LEU A 664 -10.63 7.00 30.13
N LYS A 665 -9.56 7.45 29.49
CA LYS A 665 -8.47 8.22 30.07
C LYS A 665 -8.56 9.68 29.65
N VAL A 666 -8.54 10.55 30.65
CA VAL A 666 -8.50 12.01 30.47
C VAL A 666 -7.48 12.59 31.45
N TRP A 667 -6.55 13.37 30.95
CA TRP A 667 -5.63 14.12 31.80
C TRP A 667 -6.22 15.49 32.13
N ILE A 668 -6.08 15.88 33.40
CA ILE A 668 -6.69 17.08 33.98
C ILE A 668 -5.63 17.86 34.77
N GLU A 669 -5.59 19.15 34.55
CA GLU A 669 -4.83 20.09 35.34
C GLU A 669 -5.80 21.05 36.07
N LYS A 670 -5.68 21.14 37.39
CA LYS A 670 -6.48 22.05 38.23
C LYS A 670 -5.62 22.60 39.34
N ALA A 671 -5.55 23.92 39.43
CA ALA A 671 -4.81 24.64 40.50
C ALA A 671 -3.35 24.12 40.64
N GLY A 672 -2.65 23.86 39.54
CA GLY A 672 -1.27 23.37 39.51
C GLY A 672 -1.10 21.88 39.83
N LYS A 673 -2.20 21.14 40.10
CA LYS A 673 -2.17 19.69 40.28
C LYS A 673 -2.57 19.00 38.99
N GLN A 674 -1.84 17.95 38.65
CA GLN A 674 -2.07 17.11 37.45
C GLN A 674 -2.63 15.76 37.87
N GLU A 675 -3.66 15.29 37.17
CA GLU A 675 -4.32 14.01 37.42
C GLU A 675 -4.62 13.28 36.10
N LEU A 676 -4.26 12.00 36.03
CA LEU A 676 -4.74 11.11 34.96
C LEU A 676 -5.99 10.39 35.47
N ARG A 677 -7.16 10.85 35.07
CA ARG A 677 -8.45 10.32 35.51
C ARG A 677 -8.86 9.13 34.63
N SER A 678 -9.36 8.07 35.28
CA SER A 678 -9.92 6.88 34.66
C SER A 678 -11.41 6.81 34.92
N ILE A 679 -12.22 6.64 33.85
CA ILE A 679 -13.68 6.60 33.94
C ILE A 679 -14.16 5.34 33.21
N SER A 680 -14.90 4.48 33.91
CA SER A 680 -15.48 3.27 33.32
C SER A 680 -16.67 3.61 32.43
N ILE A 681 -16.64 3.15 31.19
CA ILE A 681 -17.69 3.34 30.18
C ILE A 681 -18.31 2.00 29.83
N ASN A 682 -19.52 1.77 30.31
CA ASN A 682 -20.25 0.51 30.10
C ASN A 682 -21.05 0.49 28.78
N THR A 683 -21.39 1.64 28.24
CA THR A 683 -22.09 1.80 26.94
C THR A 683 -21.58 3.05 26.23
N PRO A 684 -21.55 3.11 24.90
CA PRO A 684 -21.30 4.35 24.17
C PRO A 684 -22.30 5.43 24.60
N GLN A 685 -21.77 6.58 25.00
CA GLN A 685 -22.60 7.65 25.57
C GLN A 685 -21.91 9.01 25.55
N LYS A 686 -22.72 10.05 25.69
CA LYS A 686 -22.23 11.39 25.99
C LYS A 686 -21.96 11.49 27.49
N ILE A 687 -20.79 11.98 27.85
CA ILE A 687 -20.38 12.21 29.25
C ILE A 687 -19.97 13.65 29.47
N VAL A 688 -20.12 14.10 30.72
CA VAL A 688 -19.68 15.40 31.20
C VAL A 688 -18.68 15.18 32.33
N ILE A 689 -17.52 15.80 32.22
CA ILE A 689 -16.46 15.73 33.22
C ILE A 689 -16.22 17.15 33.74
N GLU A 690 -16.23 17.34 35.04
CA GLU A 690 -15.93 18.60 35.73
C GLU A 690 -14.60 18.47 36.47
N LYS A 691 -13.85 19.59 36.56
CA LYS A 691 -12.61 19.68 37.33
C LYS A 691 -12.85 19.76 38.83
#